data_80705f3c5b44827cbc88b1240ad338e0
#
_entry.id   80705f3c5b44827cbc88b1240ad338e0
#
_cell.length_a   1.000
_cell.length_b   1.000
_cell.length_c   1.000
_cell.angle_alpha   90.00
_cell.angle_beta   90.00
_cell.angle_gamma   90.00
#
_symmetry.space_group_name_H-M   'P 1'
#
loop_
_entity.id
_entity.type
_entity.pdbx_description
1 polymer ?
#
loop_
_entity_poly.entity_id
_entity_poly.type
_entity_poly.pdbx_seq_one_letter_code
_entity_poly.pdbx_strand_id
1 'polypeptide(L)'
;MQASRVEIPVTINDVRRTLSAGTDESLLAALRRASYFSVKYGCDDGTCGVCIVLLNGKPVRSCKIKAADAHGAAITTLEGLNRNEGLHPLQRSFIETGAIQCGFCTPAQIIVTKALLDKNPAPTEPQIRQALNSVFCRCAGYMRTVEAVQRAAALMRGESLDPVTHLELSLPADIRDLALPEAYYRRGKSRDPLPPLVFTPPDYPKTRVVGKPEVKVDAVKLVQGKPVFTDDFRLEGMLYGALLTSPHAHARIKHIDASRARALAGVHAVLTHQDIPRVKYASGGQSYPQLPPYDQVCLDDKVRHEGDRVAVVAAETPELAEEALKLIAVEYEILPAVVDPLEAMKNGAPVIHDEADTEGIYQAEHNIVHHVETTAGDVESSFAQADHIFTGEYRTPKQQHAHLEPHVCITYWDEDNRLVIRTSTQVPFHIRRMVAPLLGLPVKRIRVVKPRIGGGFGNKQEMILEDLCAHLTLATGRPVRMEYTRAQEFTSSRSRHPLIMRYKVGVKNGKVTAAELYLIGDTGAYGTHGLSVSMVGGFKGLTLYNPPNAHFVCDVVYTNTPPAGAFRGYGAMQCQFGIEVLMAEIAEKLGLDEVEFKRNNWIKLGETMYLSKALGEGREGTEQSLQSSALGQCVEIGLRATDFHAKRKAHRQQRGHLRRGIGMSVMIHGSGIAGLDMAAATLKMNDDGSFNLLIGATDLGTGSDTVLAQMAAEVLGVPLDDVIVYSSDTDFTPFDKGAYASSTTYISGGAVRKAALQIKEQVLEHTARMLRISDPDSLRLENRKVIAPDGRSVTLAEVALCSLHEMDQHQIMATASHTSQVSPPPTAAQFAEVAVDTRSGEITVERLLMVVDCGRVVNPLTAIGQVEGGMAQALGFTLTEEMRFDKQGHQLNPDFETYRIPRAQEMPLMDVIFVQTDEPSGPFGAKSVAEICTDGVAPAVASAVHDAAGVWMRDLPATPERVLFLLGSDPRLPVPYLNKSE
;
A
#
# COMPACT_ATOMS: atom_id res chain seq x y z
N MET A 1 38.38 -14.35 -15.12
CA MET A 1 38.14 -14.83 -16.51
C MET A 1 36.77 -14.27 -16.92
N GLN A 2 36.73 -13.43 -17.99
CA GLN A 2 35.39 -13.08 -18.52
C GLN A 2 34.68 -14.39 -18.85
N ALA A 3 33.56 -14.67 -18.20
CA ALA A 3 32.73 -15.83 -18.52
C ALA A 3 32.44 -15.78 -20.02
N SER A 4 32.76 -16.85 -20.75
CA SER A 4 32.54 -16.94 -22.20
C SER A 4 31.08 -16.76 -22.50
N ARG A 5 30.71 -15.65 -23.13
CA ARG A 5 29.34 -15.42 -23.56
C ARG A 5 29.09 -16.19 -24.85
N VAL A 6 27.93 -16.82 -24.92
CA VAL A 6 27.47 -17.52 -26.13
C VAL A 6 26.41 -16.66 -26.83
N GLU A 7 26.50 -16.67 -28.17
CA GLU A 7 25.54 -16.01 -29.04
C GLU A 7 24.36 -16.95 -29.32
N ILE A 8 23.14 -16.51 -28.97
CA ILE A 8 21.93 -17.33 -29.02
C ILE A 8 20.98 -16.71 -30.03
N PRO A 9 20.87 -17.25 -31.27
CA PRO A 9 19.90 -16.79 -32.25
C PRO A 9 18.47 -17.14 -31.78
N VAL A 10 17.57 -16.16 -31.81
CA VAL A 10 16.16 -16.27 -31.41
C VAL A 10 15.31 -15.41 -32.34
N THR A 11 14.01 -15.62 -32.34
CA THR A 11 13.04 -14.71 -32.96
C THR A 11 12.23 -14.06 -31.85
N ILE A 12 12.42 -12.74 -31.58
CA ILE A 12 11.69 -12.02 -30.55
C ILE A 12 10.70 -11.07 -31.24
N ASN A 13 9.41 -11.24 -30.93
CA ASN A 13 8.33 -10.43 -31.49
C ASN A 13 8.39 -10.40 -33.02
N ASP A 14 8.58 -11.57 -33.63
CA ASP A 14 8.74 -11.85 -35.07
C ASP A 14 9.97 -11.19 -35.72
N VAL A 15 10.91 -10.68 -34.96
CA VAL A 15 12.17 -10.13 -35.46
C VAL A 15 13.32 -11.06 -35.06
N ARG A 16 14.12 -11.49 -36.02
CA ARG A 16 15.34 -12.26 -35.71
C ARG A 16 16.32 -11.41 -34.91
N ARG A 17 16.83 -11.96 -33.82
CA ARG A 17 17.75 -11.34 -32.88
C ARG A 17 18.80 -12.34 -32.44
N THR A 18 19.91 -11.84 -31.94
CA THR A 18 20.91 -12.65 -31.25
C THR A 18 21.02 -12.12 -29.82
N LEU A 19 20.77 -12.99 -28.86
CA LEU A 19 21.00 -12.69 -27.44
C LEU A 19 22.42 -13.14 -27.08
N SER A 20 23.15 -12.32 -26.35
CA SER A 20 24.46 -12.69 -25.78
C SER A 20 24.27 -13.02 -24.31
N ALA A 21 24.60 -14.23 -23.87
CA ALA A 21 24.37 -14.68 -22.49
C ALA A 21 25.50 -15.57 -21.99
N GLY A 22 25.74 -15.58 -20.68
CA GLY A 22 26.55 -16.60 -20.02
C GLY A 22 25.90 -17.98 -20.10
N THR A 23 26.69 -19.05 -19.93
CA THR A 23 26.22 -20.45 -20.08
C THR A 23 25.04 -20.82 -19.18
N ASP A 24 25.00 -20.29 -17.95
CA ASP A 24 23.97 -20.56 -16.96
C ASP A 24 23.00 -19.38 -16.74
N GLU A 25 23.16 -18.32 -17.51
CA GLU A 25 22.34 -17.11 -17.38
C GLU A 25 20.89 -17.38 -17.78
N SER A 26 19.94 -16.82 -16.98
CA SER A 26 18.51 -16.97 -17.25
C SER A 26 18.06 -16.19 -18.48
N LEU A 27 17.02 -16.69 -19.15
CA LEU A 27 16.38 -15.98 -20.27
C LEU A 27 15.84 -14.61 -19.80
N LEU A 28 15.38 -14.47 -18.55
CA LEU A 28 14.97 -13.20 -17.96
C LEU A 28 16.11 -12.16 -18.04
N ALA A 29 17.29 -12.50 -17.55
CA ALA A 29 18.44 -11.59 -17.53
C ALA A 29 18.89 -11.21 -18.95
N ALA A 30 18.93 -12.18 -19.87
CA ALA A 30 19.29 -11.94 -21.27
C ALA A 30 18.28 -11.00 -21.97
N LEU A 31 16.97 -11.19 -21.77
CA LEU A 31 15.91 -10.35 -22.32
C LEU A 31 15.98 -8.91 -21.77
N ARG A 32 16.15 -8.75 -20.45
CA ARG A 32 16.25 -7.42 -19.83
C ARG A 32 17.50 -6.66 -20.31
N ARG A 33 18.63 -7.36 -20.50
CA ARG A 33 19.84 -6.76 -21.11
C ARG A 33 19.60 -6.34 -22.57
N ALA A 34 18.78 -7.07 -23.29
CA ALA A 34 18.36 -6.72 -24.64
C ALA A 34 17.20 -5.69 -24.67
N SER A 35 16.94 -5.01 -23.54
CA SER A 35 15.96 -3.93 -23.39
C SER A 35 14.48 -4.35 -23.54
N TYR A 36 14.15 -5.62 -23.29
CA TYR A 36 12.75 -6.07 -23.16
C TYR A 36 12.28 -5.85 -21.71
N PHE A 37 11.96 -4.60 -21.37
CA PHE A 37 11.69 -4.16 -20.01
C PHE A 37 10.31 -4.54 -19.50
N SER A 38 9.40 -5.02 -20.35
CA SER A 38 8.13 -5.60 -19.91
C SER A 38 8.32 -6.91 -19.14
N VAL A 39 9.44 -7.61 -19.31
CA VAL A 39 9.79 -8.83 -18.58
C VAL A 39 10.41 -8.42 -17.25
N LYS A 40 9.70 -8.65 -16.13
CA LYS A 40 10.07 -8.12 -14.81
C LYS A 40 10.76 -9.16 -13.94
N TYR A 41 11.65 -8.69 -13.05
CA TYR A 41 12.16 -9.45 -11.91
C TYR A 41 11.28 -9.19 -10.67
N GLY A 42 10.88 -10.21 -9.92
CA GLY A 42 10.06 -10.07 -8.73
C GLY A 42 10.30 -11.14 -7.66
N CYS A 43 11.02 -12.23 -7.97
CA CYS A 43 11.37 -13.29 -7.03
C CYS A 43 12.54 -14.13 -7.53
N ASP A 44 13.16 -14.90 -6.61
CA ASP A 44 14.29 -15.78 -6.89
C ASP A 44 13.84 -17.23 -7.13
N ASP A 45 12.69 -17.62 -6.56
CA ASP A 45 12.12 -18.99 -6.58
C ASP A 45 11.31 -19.30 -7.84
N GLY A 46 11.00 -18.30 -8.67
CA GLY A 46 10.16 -18.45 -9.86
C GLY A 46 8.66 -18.45 -9.61
N THR A 47 8.19 -18.27 -8.38
CA THR A 47 6.78 -18.42 -7.99
C THR A 47 5.91 -17.26 -8.48
N CYS A 48 6.40 -16.01 -8.45
CA CYS A 48 5.60 -14.79 -8.69
C CYS A 48 5.04 -14.64 -10.11
N GLY A 49 5.70 -15.19 -11.14
CA GLY A 49 5.25 -15.19 -12.52
C GLY A 49 5.35 -13.89 -13.31
N VAL A 50 5.87 -12.78 -12.73
CA VAL A 50 5.95 -11.48 -13.45
C VAL A 50 6.97 -11.47 -14.61
N CYS A 51 7.81 -12.50 -14.70
CA CYS A 51 8.77 -12.73 -15.78
C CYS A 51 8.21 -13.57 -16.94
N ILE A 52 6.92 -13.89 -16.97
CA ILE A 52 6.36 -14.79 -17.99
C ILE A 52 6.42 -14.14 -19.38
N VAL A 53 6.89 -14.96 -20.36
CA VAL A 53 6.88 -14.68 -21.79
C VAL A 53 6.23 -15.86 -22.52
N LEU A 54 5.85 -15.71 -23.79
CA LEU A 54 5.51 -16.88 -24.62
C LEU A 54 6.79 -17.41 -25.29
N LEU A 55 7.10 -18.66 -25.06
CA LEU A 55 8.15 -19.40 -25.75
C LEU A 55 7.49 -20.41 -26.68
N ASN A 56 7.64 -20.24 -27.98
CA ASN A 56 6.95 -21.03 -29.00
C ASN A 56 5.41 -21.09 -28.74
N GLY A 57 4.81 -19.94 -28.42
CA GLY A 57 3.38 -19.79 -28.14
C GLY A 57 2.90 -20.30 -26.78
N LYS A 58 3.78 -20.81 -25.90
CA LYS A 58 3.43 -21.31 -24.56
C LYS A 58 3.94 -20.36 -23.49
N PRO A 59 3.15 -20.02 -22.46
CA PRO A 59 3.61 -19.19 -21.34
C PRO A 59 4.65 -19.96 -20.51
N VAL A 60 5.82 -19.35 -20.31
CA VAL A 60 6.92 -19.89 -19.50
C VAL A 60 7.49 -18.80 -18.58
N ARG A 61 7.99 -19.18 -17.41
CA ARG A 61 8.72 -18.31 -16.50
C ARG A 61 10.16 -18.17 -16.99
N SER A 62 10.50 -17.03 -17.58
CA SER A 62 11.82 -16.81 -18.20
C SER A 62 12.98 -16.88 -17.20
N CYS A 63 12.75 -16.65 -15.90
CA CYS A 63 13.74 -16.82 -14.84
C CYS A 63 14.16 -18.30 -14.61
N LYS A 64 13.34 -19.27 -15.02
CA LYS A 64 13.60 -20.72 -14.88
C LYS A 64 14.09 -21.37 -16.17
N ILE A 65 14.26 -20.62 -17.24
CA ILE A 65 14.80 -21.06 -18.53
C ILE A 65 16.22 -20.50 -18.66
N LYS A 66 17.19 -21.35 -18.97
CA LYS A 66 18.52 -20.87 -19.37
C LYS A 66 18.41 -20.19 -20.74
N ALA A 67 19.09 -19.08 -20.92
CA ALA A 67 19.06 -18.37 -22.21
C ALA A 67 19.51 -19.27 -23.36
N ALA A 68 20.50 -20.14 -23.15
CA ALA A 68 21.02 -21.10 -24.13
C ALA A 68 19.93 -22.08 -24.62
N ASP A 69 18.99 -22.48 -23.75
CA ASP A 69 17.91 -23.42 -24.10
C ASP A 69 16.85 -22.76 -25.03
N ALA A 70 16.87 -21.44 -25.18
CA ALA A 70 16.00 -20.73 -26.10
C ALA A 70 16.54 -20.62 -27.52
N HIS A 71 17.67 -21.27 -27.85
CA HIS A 71 18.25 -21.26 -29.18
C HIS A 71 17.22 -21.64 -30.27
N GLY A 72 17.05 -20.79 -31.28
CA GLY A 72 16.10 -20.98 -32.36
C GLY A 72 14.61 -20.78 -32.00
N ALA A 73 14.29 -20.47 -30.76
CA ALA A 73 12.92 -20.32 -30.29
C ALA A 73 12.27 -18.99 -30.72
N ALA A 74 10.93 -19.02 -30.86
CA ALA A 74 10.12 -17.82 -30.99
C ALA A 74 9.67 -17.33 -29.62
N ILE A 75 10.01 -16.08 -29.28
CA ILE A 75 9.71 -15.44 -27.99
C ILE A 75 8.74 -14.28 -28.24
N THR A 76 7.61 -14.24 -27.52
CA THR A 76 6.70 -13.09 -27.51
C THR A 76 6.73 -12.42 -26.14
N THR A 77 7.04 -11.13 -26.14
CA THR A 77 6.94 -10.24 -24.96
C THR A 77 5.81 -9.23 -25.18
N LEU A 78 5.47 -8.43 -24.17
CA LEU A 78 4.40 -7.43 -24.28
C LEU A 78 4.67 -6.39 -25.39
N GLU A 79 5.92 -6.02 -25.59
CA GLU A 79 6.33 -5.08 -26.64
C GLU A 79 5.90 -5.57 -28.05
N GLY A 80 5.79 -6.89 -28.26
CA GLY A 80 5.33 -7.48 -29.51
C GLY A 80 3.84 -7.32 -29.80
N LEU A 81 3.04 -6.92 -28.83
CA LEU A 81 1.61 -6.67 -29.01
C LEU A 81 1.31 -5.26 -29.52
N ASN A 82 2.29 -4.36 -29.52
CA ASN A 82 2.15 -2.95 -29.93
C ASN A 82 2.23 -2.75 -31.47
N ARG A 83 1.71 -3.64 -32.31
CA ARG A 83 1.89 -3.57 -33.75
C ARG A 83 0.91 -2.63 -34.44
N ASN A 84 1.47 -1.69 -35.15
CA ASN A 84 1.01 -0.86 -36.29
C ASN A 84 -0.31 -0.06 -36.22
N GLU A 85 -1.36 -0.42 -35.50
CA GLU A 85 -2.65 0.27 -35.60
C GLU A 85 -3.39 0.43 -34.24
N GLY A 86 -2.67 0.72 -33.18
CA GLY A 86 -3.30 0.96 -31.85
C GLY A 86 -3.04 -0.15 -30.83
N LEU A 87 -3.76 -0.11 -29.74
CA LEU A 87 -3.63 -1.06 -28.63
C LEU A 87 -4.33 -2.38 -28.97
N HIS A 88 -3.68 -3.50 -28.61
CA HIS A 88 -4.34 -4.81 -28.65
C HIS A 88 -5.60 -4.81 -27.76
N PRO A 89 -6.70 -5.54 -28.10
CA PRO A 89 -7.93 -5.57 -27.30
C PRO A 89 -7.70 -5.84 -25.81
N LEU A 90 -6.76 -6.72 -25.43
CA LEU A 90 -6.37 -6.93 -24.03
C LEU A 90 -5.79 -5.66 -23.41
N GLN A 91 -4.85 -4.99 -24.08
CA GLN A 91 -4.26 -3.75 -23.55
C GLN A 91 -5.32 -2.67 -23.35
N ARG A 92 -6.20 -2.49 -24.32
CA ARG A 92 -7.33 -1.55 -24.26
C ARG A 92 -8.27 -1.88 -23.10
N SER A 93 -8.69 -3.14 -22.96
CA SER A 93 -9.62 -3.56 -21.92
C SER A 93 -9.01 -3.44 -20.50
N PHE A 94 -7.69 -3.69 -20.33
CA PHE A 94 -6.99 -3.47 -19.07
C PHE A 94 -6.99 -1.98 -18.64
N ILE A 95 -6.88 -1.06 -19.60
CA ILE A 95 -7.00 0.38 -19.34
C ILE A 95 -8.43 0.72 -18.92
N GLU A 96 -9.41 0.34 -19.75
CA GLU A 96 -10.82 0.72 -19.59
C GLU A 96 -11.44 0.23 -18.26
N THR A 97 -11.08 -0.97 -17.81
CA THR A 97 -11.64 -1.56 -16.58
C THR A 97 -10.91 -1.14 -15.29
N GLY A 98 -9.83 -0.35 -15.38
CA GLY A 98 -9.00 -0.03 -14.21
C GLY A 98 -8.23 -1.23 -13.65
N ALA A 99 -7.98 -2.27 -14.45
CA ALA A 99 -7.20 -3.45 -14.04
C ALA A 99 -5.73 -3.13 -13.73
N ILE A 100 -5.25 -1.94 -14.14
CA ILE A 100 -3.89 -1.48 -13.94
C ILE A 100 -3.82 -0.58 -12.71
N GLN A 101 -3.12 -1.02 -11.66
CA GLN A 101 -2.75 -0.15 -10.55
C GLN A 101 -1.26 0.21 -10.67
N CYS A 102 -0.34 -0.48 -9.99
CA CYS A 102 1.09 -0.18 -10.11
C CYS A 102 1.67 -0.58 -11.49
N GLY A 103 1.05 -1.50 -12.21
CA GLY A 103 1.44 -1.93 -13.56
C GLY A 103 2.56 -2.96 -13.62
N PHE A 104 3.14 -3.37 -12.48
CA PHE A 104 4.31 -4.25 -12.46
C PHE A 104 3.99 -5.69 -12.93
N CYS A 105 2.85 -6.26 -12.53
CA CYS A 105 2.39 -7.58 -12.97
C CYS A 105 1.64 -7.56 -14.32
N THR A 106 1.20 -6.39 -14.77
CA THR A 106 0.33 -6.21 -15.95
C THR A 106 0.89 -6.84 -17.23
N PRO A 107 2.19 -6.69 -17.56
CA PRO A 107 2.76 -7.35 -18.74
C PRO A 107 2.55 -8.86 -18.75
N ALA A 108 2.87 -9.53 -17.64
CA ALA A 108 2.73 -10.98 -17.54
C ALA A 108 1.27 -11.43 -17.55
N GLN A 109 0.36 -10.67 -16.90
CA GLN A 109 -1.09 -10.97 -16.92
C GLN A 109 -1.66 -10.87 -18.36
N ILE A 110 -1.27 -9.85 -19.13
CA ILE A 110 -1.67 -9.72 -20.54
C ILE A 110 -1.13 -10.89 -21.37
N ILE A 111 0.12 -11.29 -21.17
CA ILE A 111 0.76 -12.38 -21.90
C ILE A 111 0.08 -13.75 -21.63
N VAL A 112 -0.20 -14.08 -20.36
CA VAL A 112 -0.86 -15.36 -20.04
C VAL A 112 -2.30 -15.39 -20.50
N THR A 113 -3.01 -14.26 -20.45
CA THR A 113 -4.39 -14.16 -20.92
C THR A 113 -4.48 -14.11 -22.44
N LYS A 114 -3.48 -13.55 -23.14
CA LYS A 114 -3.35 -13.71 -24.59
C LYS A 114 -3.24 -15.19 -24.97
N ALA A 115 -2.35 -15.94 -24.32
CA ALA A 115 -2.22 -17.37 -24.59
C ALA A 115 -3.51 -18.17 -24.31
N LEU A 116 -4.33 -17.72 -23.35
CA LEU A 116 -5.66 -18.27 -23.10
C LEU A 116 -6.60 -17.95 -24.27
N LEU A 117 -6.71 -16.67 -24.67
CA LEU A 117 -7.64 -16.22 -25.72
C LEU A 117 -7.28 -16.76 -27.11
N ASP A 118 -5.99 -16.96 -27.41
CA ASP A 118 -5.53 -17.61 -28.64
C ASP A 118 -6.05 -19.07 -28.75
N LYS A 119 -6.27 -19.75 -27.65
CA LYS A 119 -6.77 -21.14 -27.62
C LYS A 119 -8.28 -21.24 -27.42
N ASN A 120 -8.83 -20.33 -26.62
CA ASN A 120 -10.24 -20.30 -26.27
C ASN A 120 -10.74 -18.84 -26.34
N PRO A 121 -11.45 -18.45 -27.41
CA PRO A 121 -11.93 -17.08 -27.61
C PRO A 121 -13.11 -16.70 -26.70
N ALA A 122 -13.67 -17.65 -25.94
CA ALA A 122 -14.80 -17.43 -25.02
C ALA A 122 -14.55 -18.15 -23.68
N PRO A 123 -13.51 -17.77 -22.92
CA PRO A 123 -13.19 -18.45 -21.66
C PRO A 123 -14.22 -18.14 -20.59
N THR A 124 -14.51 -19.13 -19.76
CA THR A 124 -15.29 -18.94 -18.53
C THR A 124 -14.46 -18.20 -17.46
N GLU A 125 -15.14 -17.57 -16.47
CA GLU A 125 -14.48 -16.90 -15.37
C GLU A 125 -13.48 -17.81 -14.61
N PRO A 126 -13.80 -19.08 -14.28
CA PRO A 126 -12.82 -19.99 -13.67
C PRO A 126 -11.59 -20.27 -14.54
N GLN A 127 -11.75 -20.34 -15.88
CA GLN A 127 -10.62 -20.52 -16.79
C GLN A 127 -9.71 -19.27 -16.83
N ILE A 128 -10.30 -18.07 -16.74
CA ILE A 128 -9.56 -16.82 -16.66
C ILE A 128 -8.77 -16.79 -15.35
N ARG A 129 -9.39 -17.09 -14.20
CA ARG A 129 -8.71 -17.14 -12.89
C ARG A 129 -7.60 -18.19 -12.87
N GLN A 130 -7.81 -19.34 -13.50
CA GLN A 130 -6.78 -20.38 -13.63
C GLN A 130 -5.56 -19.87 -14.40
N ALA A 131 -5.73 -19.15 -15.49
CA ALA A 131 -4.62 -18.55 -16.23
C ALA A 131 -3.89 -17.50 -15.40
N LEU A 132 -4.64 -16.59 -14.74
CA LEU A 132 -4.11 -15.54 -13.87
C LEU A 132 -3.43 -16.08 -12.61
N ASN A 133 -3.75 -17.31 -12.17
CA ASN A 133 -3.15 -17.93 -10.97
C ASN A 133 -1.63 -18.13 -11.08
N SER A 134 -1.10 -18.09 -12.30
CA SER A 134 0.34 -18.17 -12.59
C SER A 134 1.09 -16.85 -12.36
N VAL A 135 0.39 -15.72 -12.18
CA VAL A 135 0.97 -14.37 -12.04
C VAL A 135 0.42 -13.70 -10.79
N PHE A 136 1.29 -13.42 -9.83
CA PHE A 136 0.90 -12.71 -8.62
C PHE A 136 0.54 -11.26 -8.88
N CYS A 137 -0.49 -10.79 -8.19
CA CYS A 137 -0.84 -9.38 -8.07
C CYS A 137 -1.15 -9.04 -6.61
N ARG A 138 -0.50 -8.03 -6.06
CA ARG A 138 -0.72 -7.59 -4.66
C ARG A 138 -1.67 -6.39 -4.58
N CYS A 139 -1.89 -5.70 -5.70
CA CYS A 139 -2.58 -4.40 -5.72
C CYS A 139 -4.09 -4.50 -5.98
N ALA A 140 -4.53 -5.42 -6.86
CA ALA A 140 -5.82 -5.28 -7.55
C ALA A 140 -6.88 -6.34 -7.20
N GLY A 141 -6.56 -7.35 -6.38
CA GLY A 141 -7.54 -8.40 -6.02
C GLY A 141 -8.10 -9.21 -7.20
N TYR A 142 -7.56 -9.05 -8.41
CA TYR A 142 -7.90 -9.73 -9.66
C TYR A 142 -9.28 -9.45 -10.27
N MET A 143 -10.24 -8.81 -9.56
CA MET A 143 -11.61 -8.63 -10.06
C MET A 143 -11.63 -7.85 -11.38
N ARG A 144 -11.00 -6.67 -11.41
CA ARG A 144 -10.91 -5.84 -12.63
C ARG A 144 -10.12 -6.50 -13.75
N THR A 145 -9.14 -7.35 -13.40
CA THR A 145 -8.37 -8.13 -14.39
C THR A 145 -9.24 -9.19 -15.08
N VAL A 146 -10.09 -9.89 -14.33
CA VAL A 146 -11.07 -10.85 -14.89
C VAL A 146 -12.01 -10.13 -15.86
N GLU A 147 -12.57 -8.99 -15.45
CA GLU A 147 -13.43 -8.15 -16.29
C GLU A 147 -12.70 -7.71 -17.59
N ALA A 148 -11.44 -7.28 -17.47
CA ALA A 148 -10.64 -6.89 -18.63
C ALA A 148 -10.50 -8.03 -19.65
N VAL A 149 -10.25 -9.26 -19.19
CA VAL A 149 -10.12 -10.43 -20.08
C VAL A 149 -11.45 -10.79 -20.71
N GLN A 150 -12.57 -10.74 -19.99
CA GLN A 150 -13.91 -10.97 -20.52
C GLN A 150 -14.25 -9.94 -21.62
N ARG A 151 -13.99 -8.65 -21.39
CA ARG A 151 -14.19 -7.57 -22.36
C ARG A 151 -13.31 -7.77 -23.59
N ALA A 152 -12.02 -8.07 -23.41
CA ALA A 152 -11.11 -8.33 -24.50
C ALA A 152 -11.57 -9.52 -25.37
N ALA A 153 -12.02 -10.60 -24.75
CA ALA A 153 -12.58 -11.76 -25.44
C ALA A 153 -13.79 -11.37 -26.30
N ALA A 154 -14.71 -10.58 -25.79
CA ALA A 154 -15.89 -10.09 -26.51
C ALA A 154 -15.49 -9.18 -27.70
N LEU A 155 -14.57 -8.23 -27.49
CA LEU A 155 -14.03 -7.37 -28.56
C LEU A 155 -13.35 -8.19 -29.66
N MET A 156 -12.57 -9.23 -29.29
CA MET A 156 -11.91 -10.11 -30.26
C MET A 156 -12.89 -10.96 -31.08
N ARG A 157 -14.10 -11.22 -30.58
CA ARG A 157 -15.21 -11.86 -31.32
C ARG A 157 -16.00 -10.87 -32.18
N GLY A 158 -15.65 -9.56 -32.15
CA GLY A 158 -16.34 -8.51 -32.93
C GLY A 158 -17.60 -7.97 -32.24
N GLU A 159 -17.78 -8.20 -30.93
CA GLU A 159 -18.89 -7.65 -30.18
C GLU A 159 -18.69 -6.15 -29.88
N SER A 160 -19.76 -5.35 -29.97
CA SER A 160 -19.75 -3.95 -29.51
C SER A 160 -20.03 -3.92 -28.03
N LEU A 161 -19.21 -3.19 -27.28
CA LEU A 161 -19.33 -3.07 -25.82
C LEU A 161 -19.51 -1.61 -25.43
N ASP A 162 -20.42 -1.38 -24.49
CA ASP A 162 -20.56 -0.07 -23.86
C ASP A 162 -19.29 0.33 -23.10
N PRO A 163 -18.99 1.64 -23.00
CA PRO A 163 -17.92 2.13 -22.15
C PRO A 163 -18.08 1.63 -20.72
N VAL A 164 -16.94 1.40 -20.03
CA VAL A 164 -16.96 1.09 -18.60
C VAL A 164 -17.44 2.34 -17.84
N THR A 165 -18.49 2.16 -17.07
CA THR A 165 -19.11 3.24 -16.28
C THR A 165 -19.30 2.77 -14.83
N HIS A 166 -19.72 3.69 -13.97
CA HIS A 166 -20.26 3.40 -12.65
C HIS A 166 -21.77 3.63 -12.63
N LEU A 167 -22.44 3.03 -11.67
CA LEU A 167 -23.85 3.30 -11.41
C LEU A 167 -23.94 4.37 -10.33
N GLU A 168 -24.54 5.51 -10.66
CA GLU A 168 -24.83 6.58 -9.72
C GLU A 168 -26.31 6.57 -9.37
N LEU A 169 -26.64 6.41 -8.09
CA LEU A 169 -28.00 6.39 -7.57
C LEU A 169 -28.17 7.49 -6.53
N SER A 170 -29.34 8.10 -6.51
CA SER A 170 -29.68 9.04 -5.45
C SER A 170 -29.88 8.29 -4.12
N LEU A 171 -29.25 8.77 -3.07
CA LEU A 171 -29.50 8.26 -1.71
C LEU A 171 -30.89 8.75 -1.27
N PRO A 172 -31.86 7.85 -0.94
CA PRO A 172 -33.17 8.29 -0.49
C PRO A 172 -33.10 8.97 0.88
N ALA A 173 -33.99 9.92 1.14
CA ALA A 173 -34.08 10.60 2.43
C ALA A 173 -34.36 9.63 3.58
N ASP A 174 -35.23 8.64 3.36
CA ASP A 174 -35.39 7.50 4.26
C ASP A 174 -34.68 6.28 3.69
N ILE A 175 -33.68 5.80 4.41
CA ILE A 175 -32.91 4.62 4.00
C ILE A 175 -33.78 3.37 3.82
N ARG A 176 -34.97 3.34 4.43
CA ARG A 176 -35.95 2.24 4.27
C ARG A 176 -36.49 2.14 2.85
N ASP A 177 -36.49 3.23 2.10
CA ASP A 177 -36.95 3.29 0.70
C ASP A 177 -35.82 2.92 -0.30
N LEU A 178 -34.62 2.57 0.20
CA LEU A 178 -33.51 2.21 -0.63
C LEU A 178 -33.79 0.96 -1.47
N ALA A 179 -33.58 1.08 -2.78
CA ALA A 179 -33.59 -0.03 -3.73
C ALA A 179 -32.22 -0.23 -4.31
N LEU A 180 -31.67 -1.43 -4.20
CA LEU A 180 -30.44 -1.83 -4.89
C LEU A 180 -30.77 -2.41 -6.28
N PRO A 181 -29.87 -2.29 -7.25
CA PRO A 181 -30.00 -3.02 -8.52
C PRO A 181 -30.14 -4.53 -8.27
N GLU A 182 -30.98 -5.20 -9.05
CA GLU A 182 -31.29 -6.63 -8.89
C GLU A 182 -30.05 -7.52 -8.83
N ALA A 183 -28.99 -7.14 -9.56
CA ALA A 183 -27.71 -7.85 -9.57
C ALA A 183 -27.05 -7.97 -8.17
N TYR A 184 -27.26 -6.99 -7.29
CA TYR A 184 -26.74 -7.02 -5.92
C TYR A 184 -27.51 -7.99 -5.02
N TYR A 185 -28.85 -8.12 -5.22
CA TYR A 185 -29.67 -9.09 -4.48
C TYR A 185 -29.47 -10.54 -4.96
N ARG A 186 -29.18 -10.72 -6.24
CA ARG A 186 -28.96 -12.05 -6.84
C ARG A 186 -27.50 -12.50 -6.82
N ARG A 187 -26.64 -11.77 -6.11
CA ARG A 187 -25.22 -12.11 -6.00
C ARG A 187 -25.06 -13.52 -5.43
N GLY A 188 -24.19 -14.33 -5.98
CA GLY A 188 -24.02 -15.74 -5.64
C GLY A 188 -24.52 -16.71 -6.72
N LYS A 189 -25.35 -16.25 -7.66
CA LYS A 189 -25.66 -16.98 -8.91
C LYS A 189 -24.71 -16.63 -10.06
N SER A 190 -24.09 -15.43 -10.03
CA SER A 190 -23.04 -14.99 -10.95
C SER A 190 -21.83 -14.51 -10.18
N ARG A 191 -20.64 -14.83 -10.68
CA ARG A 191 -19.34 -14.34 -10.18
C ARG A 191 -18.80 -13.18 -11.03
N ASP A 192 -19.53 -12.69 -12.01
CA ASP A 192 -19.11 -11.58 -12.86
C ASP A 192 -18.90 -10.30 -12.04
N PRO A 193 -17.86 -9.52 -12.32
CA PRO A 193 -17.64 -8.24 -11.66
C PRO A 193 -18.84 -7.29 -11.84
N LEU A 194 -19.24 -6.61 -10.77
CA LEU A 194 -20.27 -5.56 -10.84
C LEU A 194 -19.60 -4.20 -11.06
N PRO A 195 -20.27 -3.26 -11.77
CA PRO A 195 -19.79 -1.89 -11.86
C PRO A 195 -19.76 -1.23 -10.48
N PRO A 196 -18.89 -0.24 -10.22
CA PRO A 196 -18.94 0.53 -8.99
C PRO A 196 -20.32 1.16 -8.80
N LEU A 197 -20.89 1.01 -7.60
CA LEU A 197 -22.15 1.64 -7.23
C LEU A 197 -21.86 2.80 -6.29
N VAL A 198 -22.34 3.99 -6.64
CA VAL A 198 -22.15 5.23 -5.90
C VAL A 198 -23.51 5.80 -5.51
N PHE A 199 -23.77 5.89 -4.22
CA PHE A 199 -24.93 6.60 -3.68
C PHE A 199 -24.57 8.06 -3.40
N THR A 200 -25.34 8.98 -3.99
CA THR A 200 -25.10 10.42 -3.92
C THR A 200 -26.30 11.10 -3.24
N PRO A 201 -26.09 12.00 -2.25
CA PRO A 201 -27.19 12.82 -1.70
C PRO A 201 -27.90 13.62 -2.79
N PRO A 202 -29.23 13.91 -2.66
CA PRO A 202 -30.03 14.56 -3.71
C PRO A 202 -29.47 15.93 -4.16
N ASP A 203 -28.96 16.73 -3.22
CA ASP A 203 -28.47 18.10 -3.47
C ASP A 203 -26.92 18.17 -3.62
N TYR A 204 -26.30 17.04 -3.94
CA TYR A 204 -24.84 16.97 -4.05
C TYR A 204 -24.32 17.81 -5.23
N PRO A 205 -23.29 18.64 -5.05
CA PRO A 205 -22.78 19.50 -6.12
C PRO A 205 -22.35 18.72 -7.36
N LYS A 206 -22.85 19.09 -8.53
CA LYS A 206 -22.50 18.47 -9.81
C LYS A 206 -21.11 18.88 -10.24
N THR A 207 -20.32 17.96 -10.77
CA THR A 207 -18.99 18.12 -11.28
C THR A 207 -18.88 17.56 -12.71
N ARG A 208 -17.86 18.01 -13.46
CA ARG A 208 -17.68 17.65 -14.88
C ARG A 208 -16.58 16.59 -15.07
N VAL A 209 -15.50 16.69 -14.31
CA VAL A 209 -14.34 15.80 -14.38
C VAL A 209 -14.18 15.01 -13.08
N VAL A 210 -14.27 15.66 -11.94
CA VAL A 210 -14.31 15.03 -10.62
C VAL A 210 -15.57 14.16 -10.51
N GLY A 211 -15.44 12.93 -10.01
CA GLY A 211 -16.52 11.95 -9.92
C GLY A 211 -16.72 11.10 -11.19
N LYS A 212 -15.91 11.32 -12.23
CA LYS A 212 -15.97 10.53 -13.46
C LYS A 212 -14.92 9.40 -13.47
N PRO A 213 -15.23 8.27 -14.14
CA PRO A 213 -14.33 7.09 -14.20
C PRO A 213 -13.22 7.31 -15.23
N GLU A 214 -12.36 8.31 -14.99
CA GLU A 214 -11.24 8.62 -15.87
C GLU A 214 -10.16 7.54 -15.79
N VAL A 215 -9.61 7.14 -16.94
CA VAL A 215 -8.51 6.19 -17.01
C VAL A 215 -7.21 6.82 -16.48
N LYS A 216 -6.32 5.99 -15.93
CA LYS A 216 -5.04 6.47 -15.40
C LYS A 216 -4.21 7.16 -16.49
N VAL A 217 -3.66 8.35 -16.19
CA VAL A 217 -2.82 9.14 -17.11
C VAL A 217 -1.56 8.41 -17.59
N ASP A 218 -1.10 7.40 -16.85
CA ASP A 218 0.07 6.58 -17.19
C ASP A 218 -0.28 5.19 -17.77
N ALA A 219 -1.57 4.84 -17.89
CA ALA A 219 -2.01 3.48 -18.24
C ALA A 219 -1.45 2.99 -19.59
N VAL A 220 -1.43 3.84 -20.59
CA VAL A 220 -0.96 3.47 -21.96
C VAL A 220 0.50 3.00 -21.92
N LYS A 221 1.39 3.73 -21.26
CA LYS A 221 2.82 3.35 -21.19
C LYS A 221 3.03 2.05 -20.41
N LEU A 222 2.19 1.77 -19.40
CA LEU A 222 2.27 0.53 -18.60
C LEU A 222 1.84 -0.70 -19.40
N VAL A 223 0.75 -0.63 -20.20
CA VAL A 223 0.33 -1.75 -21.05
C VAL A 223 1.18 -1.92 -22.31
N GLN A 224 1.98 -0.93 -22.66
CA GLN A 224 2.94 -1.02 -23.76
C GLN A 224 4.31 -1.56 -23.32
N GLY A 225 4.54 -1.77 -22.02
CA GLY A 225 5.82 -2.24 -21.49
C GLY A 225 6.94 -1.21 -21.58
N LYS A 226 6.61 0.10 -21.60
CA LYS A 226 7.62 1.16 -21.63
C LYS A 226 8.51 1.12 -20.39
N PRO A 227 9.81 1.55 -20.49
CA PRO A 227 10.73 1.59 -19.36
C PRO A 227 10.33 2.73 -18.40
N VAL A 228 9.67 2.40 -17.30
CA VAL A 228 9.12 3.38 -16.35
C VAL A 228 9.48 3.14 -14.89
N PHE A 229 9.99 1.96 -14.55
CA PHE A 229 10.42 1.60 -13.19
C PHE A 229 11.92 1.90 -12.99
N THR A 230 12.36 1.92 -11.74
CA THR A 230 13.77 2.21 -11.43
C THR A 230 14.72 1.23 -12.12
N ASP A 231 14.42 -0.08 -12.08
CA ASP A 231 15.24 -1.11 -12.69
C ASP A 231 15.27 -1.08 -14.23
N ASP A 232 14.42 -0.30 -14.87
CA ASP A 232 14.42 -0.14 -16.33
C ASP A 232 15.46 0.90 -16.82
N PHE A 233 16.08 1.65 -15.89
CA PHE A 233 17.06 2.70 -16.21
C PHE A 233 18.49 2.13 -16.28
N ARG A 234 19.27 2.57 -17.25
CA ARG A 234 20.66 2.13 -17.46
C ARG A 234 21.55 3.32 -17.74
N LEU A 235 22.75 3.31 -17.15
CA LEU A 235 23.80 4.29 -17.39
C LEU A 235 25.07 3.60 -17.89
N GLU A 236 25.84 4.31 -18.69
CA GLU A 236 27.16 3.82 -19.15
C GLU A 236 28.11 3.64 -17.96
N GLY A 237 28.83 2.54 -17.95
CA GLY A 237 29.76 2.23 -16.87
C GLY A 237 29.12 1.93 -15.51
N MET A 238 27.80 1.69 -15.43
CA MET A 238 27.08 1.40 -14.20
C MET A 238 27.58 0.11 -13.55
N LEU A 239 27.85 0.19 -12.24
CA LEU A 239 28.20 -0.94 -11.39
C LEU A 239 26.95 -1.53 -10.73
N TYR A 240 27.08 -2.76 -10.27
CA TYR A 240 26.03 -3.49 -9.54
C TYR A 240 26.44 -3.65 -8.08
N GLY A 241 25.62 -3.12 -7.19
CA GLY A 241 25.78 -3.24 -5.76
C GLY A 241 25.10 -4.50 -5.23
N ALA A 242 25.75 -5.19 -4.28
CA ALA A 242 25.21 -6.33 -3.57
C ALA A 242 25.44 -6.18 -2.06
N LEU A 243 24.49 -6.69 -1.25
CA LEU A 243 24.51 -6.60 0.21
C LEU A 243 24.79 -7.97 0.83
N LEU A 244 25.83 -8.06 1.66
CA LEU A 244 26.05 -9.16 2.59
C LEU A 244 25.20 -8.93 3.84
N THR A 245 24.34 -9.90 4.17
CA THR A 245 23.50 -9.86 5.36
C THR A 245 23.94 -10.87 6.40
N SER A 246 23.56 -10.63 7.66
CA SER A 246 23.84 -11.55 8.76
C SER A 246 23.04 -12.84 8.66
N PRO A 247 23.66 -14.02 8.84
CA PRO A 247 22.95 -15.28 9.01
C PRO A 247 22.49 -15.50 10.46
N HIS A 248 22.82 -14.61 11.39
CA HIS A 248 22.51 -14.71 12.81
C HIS A 248 21.53 -13.63 13.23
N ALA A 249 20.61 -13.98 14.09
CA ALA A 249 19.63 -13.03 14.62
C ALA A 249 20.20 -12.09 15.71
N HIS A 250 21.30 -12.48 16.38
CA HIS A 250 21.95 -11.63 17.37
C HIS A 250 23.43 -12.02 17.48
N ALA A 251 24.33 -11.13 17.09
CA ALA A 251 25.77 -11.38 17.16
C ALA A 251 26.57 -10.08 17.14
N ARG A 252 27.81 -10.14 17.70
CA ARG A 252 28.84 -9.11 17.48
C ARG A 252 29.76 -9.57 16.38
N ILE A 253 30.16 -8.64 15.51
CA ILE A 253 31.17 -8.87 14.48
C ILE A 253 32.54 -8.63 15.11
N LYS A 254 33.30 -9.71 15.34
CA LYS A 254 34.66 -9.63 15.90
C LYS A 254 35.68 -9.20 14.86
N HIS A 255 35.53 -9.72 13.64
CA HIS A 255 36.45 -9.44 12.54
C HIS A 255 35.74 -9.64 11.20
N ILE A 256 36.09 -8.77 10.23
CA ILE A 256 35.72 -8.91 8.82
C ILE A 256 37.00 -8.89 7.97
N ASP A 257 37.27 -9.98 7.23
CA ASP A 257 38.27 -10.01 6.19
C ASP A 257 37.66 -9.91 4.80
N ALA A 258 37.76 -8.73 4.21
CA ALA A 258 37.31 -8.44 2.86
C ALA A 258 38.44 -8.43 1.81
N SER A 259 39.64 -8.83 2.18
CA SER A 259 40.85 -8.72 1.33
C SER A 259 40.70 -9.47 0.01
N ARG A 260 40.17 -10.70 0.04
CA ARG A 260 39.95 -11.53 -1.14
C ARG A 260 38.88 -10.94 -2.06
N ALA A 261 37.79 -10.39 -1.51
CA ALA A 261 36.74 -9.71 -2.26
C ALA A 261 37.29 -8.43 -2.94
N ARG A 262 38.06 -7.63 -2.21
CA ARG A 262 38.73 -6.41 -2.76
C ARG A 262 39.74 -6.72 -3.87
N ALA A 263 40.38 -7.88 -3.83
CA ALA A 263 41.36 -8.32 -4.85
C ALA A 263 40.73 -8.94 -6.09
N LEU A 264 39.41 -9.20 -6.10
CA LEU A 264 38.73 -9.82 -7.22
C LEU A 264 38.61 -8.82 -8.39
N ALA A 265 39.10 -9.21 -9.57
CA ALA A 265 39.12 -8.35 -10.76
C ALA A 265 37.67 -7.97 -11.16
N GLY A 266 37.42 -6.68 -11.38
CA GLY A 266 36.11 -6.13 -11.70
C GLY A 266 35.24 -5.78 -10.47
N VAL A 267 35.74 -5.99 -9.25
CA VAL A 267 35.21 -5.40 -8.01
C VAL A 267 35.84 -4.03 -7.80
N HIS A 268 35.05 -3.00 -7.60
CA HIS A 268 35.50 -1.60 -7.49
C HIS A 268 35.44 -1.04 -6.07
N ALA A 269 34.53 -1.57 -5.23
CA ALA A 269 34.46 -1.23 -3.81
C ALA A 269 33.91 -2.39 -2.99
N VAL A 270 34.42 -2.54 -1.76
CA VAL A 270 33.89 -3.37 -0.69
C VAL A 270 33.91 -2.54 0.58
N LEU A 271 32.71 -2.20 1.10
CA LEU A 271 32.57 -1.35 2.29
C LEU A 271 31.98 -2.16 3.45
N THR A 272 32.54 -1.95 4.63
CA THR A 272 32.17 -2.53 5.92
C THR A 272 31.89 -1.40 6.93
N HIS A 273 31.51 -1.74 8.17
CA HIS A 273 31.37 -0.75 9.24
C HIS A 273 32.64 0.07 9.51
N GLN A 274 33.82 -0.41 9.08
CA GLN A 274 35.11 0.30 9.23
C GLN A 274 35.33 1.35 8.14
N ASP A 275 34.63 1.26 7.02
CA ASP A 275 34.80 2.12 5.84
C ASP A 275 33.74 3.24 5.78
N ILE A 276 32.63 3.13 6.53
CA ILE A 276 31.51 4.09 6.55
C ILE A 276 31.45 4.78 7.92
N PRO A 277 31.27 6.12 7.97
CA PRO A 277 31.11 6.84 9.24
C PRO A 277 29.90 6.31 10.05
N ARG A 278 30.08 6.10 11.34
CA ARG A 278 29.04 5.67 12.27
C ARG A 278 28.17 6.86 12.67
N VAL A 279 27.20 7.22 11.81
CA VAL A 279 26.22 8.27 12.07
C VAL A 279 24.91 7.64 12.43
N LYS A 280 24.41 7.88 13.65
CA LYS A 280 23.13 7.35 14.12
C LYS A 280 21.95 8.10 13.52
N TYR A 281 20.88 7.37 13.23
CA TYR A 281 19.64 7.92 12.73
C TYR A 281 18.42 7.11 13.22
N ALA A 282 17.25 7.74 13.15
CA ALA A 282 15.95 7.10 13.26
C ALA A 282 15.28 7.09 11.88
N SER A 283 14.72 5.95 11.44
CA SER A 283 14.11 5.85 10.11
C SER A 283 12.60 6.09 10.11
N GLY A 284 11.94 5.87 11.23
CA GLY A 284 10.49 5.89 11.34
C GLY A 284 9.88 7.30 11.40
N GLY A 285 8.68 7.44 10.82
CA GLY A 285 7.90 8.67 10.87
C GLY A 285 8.35 9.75 9.90
N GLN A 286 7.49 10.75 9.71
CA GLN A 286 7.70 11.86 8.76
C GLN A 286 7.93 13.20 9.49
N SER A 287 8.18 13.16 10.79
CA SER A 287 8.54 14.33 11.60
C SER A 287 9.90 14.91 11.23
N TYR A 288 10.15 16.16 11.59
CA TYR A 288 11.47 16.74 11.57
C TYR A 288 11.66 17.64 12.82
N PRO A 289 12.72 17.40 13.61
CA PRO A 289 13.62 16.25 13.52
C PRO A 289 12.88 14.91 13.64
N GLN A 290 13.54 13.82 13.23
CA GLN A 290 12.98 12.46 13.42
C GLN A 290 12.78 12.20 14.90
N LEU A 291 11.71 11.43 15.22
CA LEU A 291 11.48 10.97 16.59
C LEU A 291 12.51 9.88 16.96
N PRO A 292 13.01 9.85 18.21
CA PRO A 292 13.85 8.77 18.65
C PRO A 292 13.09 7.42 18.62
N PRO A 293 13.78 6.28 18.75
CA PRO A 293 15.20 6.13 19.11
C PRO A 293 16.12 6.34 17.90
N TYR A 294 17.33 6.85 18.18
CA TYR A 294 18.40 6.91 17.19
C TYR A 294 19.23 5.63 17.31
N ASP A 295 18.68 4.52 16.84
CA ASP A 295 19.18 3.16 17.05
C ASP A 295 19.76 2.51 15.80
N GLN A 296 19.76 3.19 14.66
CA GLN A 296 20.25 2.68 13.37
C GLN A 296 21.52 3.40 12.92
N VAL A 297 22.38 2.67 12.19
CA VAL A 297 23.53 3.17 11.45
C VAL A 297 23.59 2.46 10.08
N CYS A 298 24.36 3.00 9.13
CA CYS A 298 24.46 2.39 7.78
C CYS A 298 24.98 0.95 7.83
N LEU A 299 26.12 0.72 8.49
CA LEU A 299 26.69 -0.60 8.81
C LEU A 299 27.20 -0.57 10.25
N ASP A 300 27.00 -1.65 11.00
CA ASP A 300 27.37 -1.75 12.42
C ASP A 300 28.27 -2.96 12.69
N ASP A 301 28.94 -2.97 13.84
CA ASP A 301 29.71 -4.09 14.37
C ASP A 301 28.86 -5.07 15.21
N LYS A 302 27.55 -4.81 15.31
CA LYS A 302 26.57 -5.69 15.95
C LYS A 302 25.36 -5.88 15.05
N VAL A 303 24.95 -7.12 14.87
CA VAL A 303 23.75 -7.50 14.13
C VAL A 303 22.65 -7.93 15.11
N ARG A 304 21.40 -7.56 14.83
CA ARG A 304 20.27 -7.69 15.76
C ARG A 304 19.09 -8.50 15.20
N HIS A 305 19.15 -8.89 13.92
CA HIS A 305 18.22 -9.83 13.31
C HIS A 305 18.90 -10.59 12.17
N GLU A 306 18.36 -11.75 11.79
CA GLU A 306 18.74 -12.40 10.54
C GLU A 306 18.42 -11.47 9.37
N GLY A 307 19.37 -11.26 8.45
CA GLY A 307 19.22 -10.31 7.36
C GLY A 307 19.74 -8.88 7.66
N ASP A 308 20.28 -8.63 8.87
CA ASP A 308 20.89 -7.33 9.20
C ASP A 308 22.14 -7.06 8.35
N ARG A 309 22.44 -5.79 8.11
CA ARG A 309 23.48 -5.32 7.16
C ARG A 309 24.88 -5.56 7.69
N VAL A 310 25.76 -6.19 6.88
CA VAL A 310 27.14 -6.52 7.27
C VAL A 310 28.17 -5.82 6.38
N ALA A 311 28.03 -5.94 5.06
CA ALA A 311 28.96 -5.32 4.10
C ALA A 311 28.27 -5.11 2.75
N VAL A 312 28.81 -4.18 1.94
CA VAL A 312 28.32 -3.93 0.57
C VAL A 312 29.47 -3.97 -0.44
N VAL A 313 29.16 -4.45 -1.63
CA VAL A 313 30.11 -4.59 -2.75
C VAL A 313 29.57 -3.83 -3.96
N ALA A 314 30.46 -3.21 -4.76
CA ALA A 314 30.17 -2.73 -6.11
C ALA A 314 31.08 -3.42 -7.13
N ALA A 315 30.47 -4.08 -8.14
CA ALA A 315 31.18 -4.81 -9.18
C ALA A 315 30.60 -4.56 -10.57
N GLU A 316 31.32 -4.97 -11.63
CA GLU A 316 30.96 -4.74 -13.03
C GLU A 316 29.71 -5.54 -13.48
N THR A 317 29.41 -6.67 -12.81
CA THR A 317 28.24 -7.49 -13.09
C THR A 317 27.57 -7.97 -11.79
N PRO A 318 26.26 -8.29 -11.81
CA PRO A 318 25.59 -8.85 -10.64
C PRO A 318 26.23 -10.14 -10.13
N GLU A 319 26.62 -11.04 -11.04
CA GLU A 319 27.24 -12.33 -10.70
C GLU A 319 28.58 -12.14 -9.99
N LEU A 320 29.36 -11.16 -10.45
CA LEU A 320 30.65 -10.83 -9.84
C LEU A 320 30.47 -10.19 -8.45
N ALA A 321 29.43 -9.39 -8.28
CA ALA A 321 29.10 -8.83 -6.96
C ALA A 321 28.73 -9.93 -5.97
N GLU A 322 27.91 -10.90 -6.39
CA GLU A 322 27.56 -12.07 -5.57
C GLU A 322 28.76 -12.98 -5.27
N GLU A 323 29.67 -13.18 -6.23
CA GLU A 323 30.91 -13.93 -6.02
C GLU A 323 31.79 -13.23 -4.98
N ALA A 324 31.89 -11.91 -5.08
CA ALA A 324 32.65 -11.10 -4.12
C ALA A 324 32.09 -11.19 -2.70
N LEU A 325 30.78 -11.20 -2.51
CA LEU A 325 30.17 -11.41 -1.19
C LEU A 325 30.60 -12.73 -0.54
N LYS A 326 30.72 -13.81 -1.31
CA LYS A 326 31.14 -15.13 -0.81
C LYS A 326 32.60 -15.19 -0.39
N LEU A 327 33.40 -14.22 -0.82
CA LEU A 327 34.81 -14.11 -0.47
C LEU A 327 35.07 -13.28 0.80
N ILE A 328 34.03 -12.62 1.34
CA ILE A 328 34.12 -11.88 2.61
C ILE A 328 33.96 -12.87 3.76
N ALA A 329 34.99 -12.99 4.58
CA ALA A 329 34.98 -13.82 5.78
C ALA A 329 34.58 -12.97 6.99
N VAL A 330 33.58 -13.40 7.75
CA VAL A 330 33.13 -12.70 8.95
C VAL A 330 33.20 -13.64 10.15
N GLU A 331 33.83 -13.19 11.22
CA GLU A 331 33.88 -13.87 12.51
C GLU A 331 32.86 -13.26 13.47
N TYR A 332 31.90 -14.07 13.89
CA TYR A 332 30.82 -13.66 14.78
C TYR A 332 30.99 -14.21 16.20
N GLU A 333 30.70 -13.38 17.18
CA GLU A 333 30.35 -13.82 18.53
C GLU A 333 28.85 -13.88 18.64
N ILE A 334 28.31 -15.10 18.60
CA ILE A 334 26.85 -15.32 18.62
C ILE A 334 26.32 -15.02 20.03
N LEU A 335 25.29 -14.20 20.13
CA LEU A 335 24.58 -13.83 21.33
C LEU A 335 23.23 -14.54 21.44
N PRO A 336 22.67 -14.72 22.64
CA PRO A 336 21.31 -15.20 22.80
C PRO A 336 20.32 -14.28 22.06
N ALA A 337 19.32 -14.87 21.39
CA ALA A 337 18.25 -14.15 20.72
C ALA A 337 16.92 -14.29 21.44
N VAL A 338 16.05 -13.28 21.36
CA VAL A 338 14.68 -13.30 21.86
C VAL A 338 13.72 -12.84 20.76
N VAL A 339 12.70 -13.66 20.47
CA VAL A 339 11.75 -13.42 19.35
C VAL A 339 10.31 -13.15 19.83
N ASP A 340 10.02 -13.39 21.11
CA ASP A 340 8.72 -13.14 21.73
C ASP A 340 8.79 -11.85 22.55
N PRO A 341 7.94 -10.84 22.30
CA PRO A 341 7.99 -9.58 23.02
C PRO A 341 7.70 -9.73 24.52
N LEU A 342 6.87 -10.70 24.94
CA LEU A 342 6.61 -10.96 26.34
C LEU A 342 7.83 -11.55 27.05
N GLU A 343 8.62 -12.36 26.36
CA GLU A 343 9.89 -12.88 26.89
C GLU A 343 10.97 -11.79 26.89
N ALA A 344 10.98 -10.91 25.89
CA ALA A 344 11.94 -9.80 25.78
C ALA A 344 11.82 -8.78 26.92
N MET A 345 10.61 -8.58 27.46
CA MET A 345 10.35 -7.66 28.59
C MET A 345 10.76 -8.21 29.96
N LYS A 346 11.08 -9.51 30.09
CA LYS A 346 11.38 -10.14 31.37
C LYS A 346 12.75 -9.73 31.90
N ASN A 347 12.88 -9.73 33.23
CA ASN A 347 14.18 -9.57 33.89
C ASN A 347 15.17 -10.64 33.42
N GLY A 348 16.36 -10.22 32.97
CA GLY A 348 17.41 -11.09 32.49
C GLY A 348 17.26 -11.59 31.05
N ALA A 349 16.31 -11.05 30.30
CA ALA A 349 16.23 -11.25 28.84
C ALA A 349 17.49 -10.69 28.13
N PRO A 350 17.89 -11.23 26.97
CA PRO A 350 18.97 -10.64 26.18
C PRO A 350 18.68 -9.19 25.83
N VAL A 351 19.60 -8.28 26.12
CA VAL A 351 19.45 -6.86 25.77
C VAL A 351 19.86 -6.65 24.33
N ILE A 352 18.96 -6.15 23.50
CA ILE A 352 19.16 -6.01 22.04
C ILE A 352 19.99 -4.76 21.73
N HIS A 353 19.70 -3.64 22.40
CA HIS A 353 20.47 -2.39 22.32
C HIS A 353 21.16 -2.11 23.66
N ASP A 354 22.40 -2.53 23.78
CA ASP A 354 23.25 -2.37 24.96
C ASP A 354 24.37 -1.31 24.77
N GLU A 355 24.32 -0.57 23.64
CA GLU A 355 25.28 0.47 23.33
C GLU A 355 25.04 1.74 24.16
N ALA A 356 26.09 2.27 24.79
CA ALA A 356 26.01 3.46 25.66
C ALA A 356 25.62 4.75 24.91
N ASP A 357 25.76 4.77 23.56
CA ASP A 357 25.48 5.92 22.72
C ASP A 357 24.10 5.87 22.02
N THR A 358 23.24 4.90 22.33
CA THR A 358 21.85 4.85 21.82
C THR A 358 20.94 5.75 22.66
N GLU A 359 20.28 6.69 22.00
CA GLU A 359 19.40 7.67 22.64
C GLU A 359 17.92 7.38 22.37
N GLY A 360 17.06 7.66 23.35
CA GLY A 360 15.62 7.66 23.20
C GLY A 360 14.95 6.30 23.39
N ILE A 361 15.60 5.34 24.05
CA ILE A 361 15.01 4.08 24.51
C ILE A 361 14.50 4.26 25.94
N TYR A 362 13.26 3.86 26.21
CA TYR A 362 12.62 4.03 27.52
C TYR A 362 13.24 3.16 28.62
N GLN A 363 13.34 1.84 28.40
CA GLN A 363 13.97 0.86 29.30
C GLN A 363 14.74 -0.19 28.50
N ALA A 364 16.00 0.09 28.21
CA ALA A 364 16.83 -0.78 27.36
C ALA A 364 17.04 -2.18 27.96
N GLU A 365 17.17 -2.28 29.30
CA GLU A 365 17.34 -3.53 30.04
C GLU A 365 16.12 -4.48 29.97
N HIS A 366 14.96 -3.93 29.61
CA HIS A 366 13.71 -4.66 29.36
C HIS A 366 13.30 -4.68 27.90
N ASN A 367 14.17 -4.20 27.01
CA ASN A 367 13.88 -4.06 25.59
C ASN A 367 12.63 -3.21 25.28
N ILE A 368 12.19 -2.34 26.19
CA ILE A 368 11.06 -1.44 25.97
C ILE A 368 11.56 -0.15 25.34
N VAL A 369 11.20 0.05 24.08
CA VAL A 369 11.62 1.22 23.28
C VAL A 369 10.87 2.46 23.73
N HIS A 370 9.56 2.34 23.82
CA HIS A 370 8.66 3.42 24.22
C HIS A 370 7.58 2.89 25.15
N HIS A 371 7.19 3.75 26.09
CA HIS A 371 6.02 3.58 26.93
C HIS A 371 5.09 4.78 26.74
N VAL A 372 3.81 4.54 26.52
CA VAL A 372 2.79 5.60 26.39
C VAL A 372 1.63 5.26 27.28
N GLU A 373 1.21 6.24 28.10
CA GLU A 373 0.01 6.12 28.92
C GLU A 373 -0.82 7.40 28.81
N THR A 374 -2.12 7.27 28.60
CA THR A 374 -3.05 8.40 28.55
C THR A 374 -4.44 8.01 29.01
N THR A 375 -5.14 8.97 29.60
CA THR A 375 -6.50 8.77 30.14
C THR A 375 -7.41 9.91 29.71
N ALA A 376 -8.64 9.58 29.31
CA ALA A 376 -9.75 10.52 29.12
C ALA A 376 -10.87 10.18 30.13
N GLY A 377 -11.43 11.17 30.78
CA GLY A 377 -12.51 10.97 31.75
C GLY A 377 -12.09 10.31 33.08
N ASP A 378 -13.07 9.74 33.81
CA ASP A 378 -12.88 9.00 35.06
C ASP A 378 -13.16 7.50 34.82
N VAL A 379 -12.12 6.77 34.46
CA VAL A 379 -12.20 5.38 34.05
C VAL A 379 -12.53 4.46 35.23
N GLU A 380 -11.90 4.67 36.40
CA GLU A 380 -12.10 3.82 37.57
C GLU A 380 -13.54 3.91 38.12
N SER A 381 -14.05 5.14 38.27
CA SER A 381 -15.44 5.37 38.69
C SER A 381 -16.44 4.79 37.68
N SER A 382 -16.13 4.90 36.39
CA SER A 382 -17.01 4.35 35.34
C SER A 382 -17.03 2.82 35.36
N PHE A 383 -15.89 2.14 35.56
CA PHE A 383 -15.87 0.67 35.73
C PHE A 383 -16.58 0.24 37.02
N ALA A 384 -16.43 0.98 38.13
CA ALA A 384 -17.13 0.66 39.38
C ALA A 384 -18.66 0.76 39.26
N GLN A 385 -19.17 1.58 38.31
CA GLN A 385 -20.58 1.79 38.07
C GLN A 385 -21.14 0.93 36.92
N ALA A 386 -20.32 0.20 36.20
CA ALA A 386 -20.73 -0.64 35.08
C ALA A 386 -21.59 -1.83 35.58
N ASP A 387 -22.62 -2.19 34.80
CA ASP A 387 -23.44 -3.38 35.08
C ASP A 387 -22.64 -4.66 34.75
N HIS A 388 -21.81 -4.57 33.72
CA HIS A 388 -20.95 -5.67 33.27
C HIS A 388 -19.59 -5.16 32.85
N ILE A 389 -18.55 -5.94 33.14
CA ILE A 389 -17.17 -5.71 32.66
C ILE A 389 -16.75 -6.92 31.81
N PHE A 390 -16.26 -6.66 30.63
CA PHE A 390 -15.78 -7.68 29.70
C PHE A 390 -14.30 -7.46 29.41
N THR A 391 -13.56 -8.55 29.28
CA THR A 391 -12.14 -8.52 28.92
C THR A 391 -11.88 -9.47 27.74
N GLY A 392 -10.88 -9.12 26.92
CA GLY A 392 -10.43 -9.96 25.83
C GLY A 392 -8.98 -9.69 25.46
N GLU A 393 -8.23 -10.75 25.09
CA GLU A 393 -6.89 -10.62 24.53
C GLU A 393 -6.96 -11.08 23.07
N TYR A 394 -6.37 -10.28 22.16
CA TYR A 394 -6.34 -10.48 20.73
C TYR A 394 -4.91 -10.35 20.22
N ARG A 395 -4.53 -11.17 19.21
CA ARG A 395 -3.18 -11.18 18.66
C ARG A 395 -3.19 -11.14 17.15
N THR A 396 -2.24 -10.39 16.59
CA THR A 396 -2.06 -10.28 15.15
C THR A 396 -0.65 -10.67 14.74
N PRO A 397 -0.46 -11.25 13.53
CA PRO A 397 0.83 -11.75 13.09
C PRO A 397 1.76 -10.66 12.57
N LYS A 398 3.05 -10.97 12.48
CA LYS A 398 4.01 -10.27 11.63
C LYS A 398 3.71 -10.60 10.17
N GLN A 399 3.43 -9.61 9.33
CA GLN A 399 3.04 -9.79 7.92
C GLN A 399 3.99 -9.05 6.99
N GLN A 400 4.41 -9.68 5.88
CA GLN A 400 5.22 -9.04 4.85
C GLN A 400 4.34 -8.31 3.82
N HIS A 401 4.78 -7.14 3.36
CA HIS A 401 4.09 -6.33 2.34
C HIS A 401 3.91 -7.08 1.02
N ALA A 402 4.91 -7.86 0.63
CA ALA A 402 4.89 -8.69 -0.57
C ALA A 402 4.64 -7.88 -1.87
N HIS A 403 5.12 -6.62 -1.94
CA HIS A 403 5.13 -5.87 -3.20
C HIS A 403 6.00 -6.59 -4.23
N LEU A 404 5.57 -6.57 -5.50
CA LEU A 404 6.23 -7.39 -6.53
C LEU A 404 7.54 -6.79 -7.03
N GLU A 405 7.63 -5.46 -7.11
CA GLU A 405 8.91 -4.77 -7.35
C GLU A 405 9.71 -4.76 -6.05
N PRO A 406 10.89 -5.41 -5.98
CA PRO A 406 11.78 -5.27 -4.83
C PRO A 406 12.23 -3.83 -4.60
N HIS A 407 12.85 -3.53 -3.45
CA HIS A 407 13.57 -2.27 -3.29
C HIS A 407 14.70 -2.19 -4.30
N VAL A 408 14.76 -1.08 -5.02
CA VAL A 408 15.78 -0.83 -6.05
C VAL A 408 16.16 0.64 -6.06
N CYS A 409 17.47 0.90 -6.10
CA CYS A 409 18.06 2.23 -6.09
C CYS A 409 19.19 2.31 -7.11
N ILE A 410 19.28 3.45 -7.80
CA ILE A 410 20.42 3.79 -8.68
C ILE A 410 20.94 5.16 -8.23
N THR A 411 22.24 5.25 -7.93
CA THR A 411 22.88 6.50 -7.55
C THR A 411 24.00 6.85 -8.51
N TYR A 412 24.16 8.13 -8.84
CA TYR A 412 25.20 8.62 -9.75
C TYR A 412 25.44 10.12 -9.58
N TRP A 413 26.58 10.58 -10.02
CA TRP A 413 26.87 12.02 -10.14
C TRP A 413 26.39 12.56 -11.47
N ASP A 414 25.63 13.68 -11.46
CA ASP A 414 25.27 14.41 -12.67
C ASP A 414 26.39 15.36 -13.11
N GLU A 415 26.18 16.07 -14.23
CA GLU A 415 27.10 17.03 -14.82
C GLU A 415 27.39 18.25 -13.93
N ASP A 416 26.47 18.59 -13.01
CA ASP A 416 26.63 19.66 -12.03
C ASP A 416 27.28 19.18 -10.72
N ASN A 417 27.81 17.95 -10.74
CA ASN A 417 28.42 17.30 -9.60
C ASN A 417 27.47 17.17 -8.39
N ARG A 418 26.22 16.84 -8.66
CA ARG A 418 25.19 16.53 -7.67
C ARG A 418 24.93 15.03 -7.64
N LEU A 419 24.71 14.50 -6.45
CA LEU A 419 24.33 13.09 -6.27
C LEU A 419 22.84 12.93 -6.61
N VAL A 420 22.57 12.23 -7.70
CA VAL A 420 21.22 11.84 -8.09
C VAL A 420 20.92 10.46 -7.50
N ILE A 421 19.82 10.36 -6.79
CA ILE A 421 19.27 9.12 -6.21
C ILE A 421 17.97 8.81 -6.92
N ARG A 422 17.99 7.84 -7.83
CA ARG A 422 16.79 7.33 -8.51
C ARG A 422 16.34 6.08 -7.81
N THR A 423 15.19 6.13 -7.14
CA THR A 423 14.78 5.05 -6.23
C THR A 423 13.29 4.79 -6.22
N SER A 424 12.90 3.55 -5.88
CA SER A 424 11.50 3.12 -5.72
C SER A 424 11.00 3.48 -4.31
N THR A 425 10.87 4.78 -4.01
CA THR A 425 10.47 5.30 -2.70
C THR A 425 9.10 5.97 -2.70
N GLN A 426 8.38 5.90 -1.57
CA GLN A 426 7.14 6.66 -1.32
C GLN A 426 7.39 8.10 -0.86
N VAL A 427 8.64 8.44 -0.47
CA VAL A 427 8.97 9.66 0.29
C VAL A 427 10.26 10.34 -0.20
N PRO A 428 10.34 10.82 -1.46
CA PRO A 428 11.58 11.31 -2.07
C PRO A 428 12.21 12.48 -1.29
N PHE A 429 11.43 13.42 -0.78
CA PHE A 429 11.93 14.54 0.03
C PHE A 429 12.47 14.10 1.38
N HIS A 430 11.88 13.05 1.97
CA HIS A 430 12.37 12.43 3.19
C HIS A 430 13.70 11.73 2.95
N ILE A 431 13.83 10.92 1.88
CA ILE A 431 15.09 10.27 1.49
C ILE A 431 16.20 11.31 1.34
N ARG A 432 15.96 12.41 0.59
CA ARG A 432 16.94 13.49 0.41
C ARG A 432 17.45 14.03 1.75
N ARG A 433 16.54 14.27 2.69
CA ARG A 433 16.86 14.83 4.01
C ARG A 433 17.61 13.82 4.88
N MET A 434 17.22 12.53 4.83
CA MET A 434 17.85 11.48 5.64
C MET A 434 19.26 11.14 5.19
N VAL A 435 19.46 11.01 3.89
CA VAL A 435 20.76 10.61 3.31
C VAL A 435 21.83 11.70 3.48
N ALA A 436 21.44 12.98 3.46
CA ALA A 436 22.38 14.09 3.49
C ALA A 436 23.37 14.06 4.67
N PRO A 437 22.96 13.94 5.95
CA PRO A 437 23.89 13.85 7.07
C PRO A 437 24.73 12.56 7.07
N LEU A 438 24.18 11.43 6.61
CA LEU A 438 24.87 10.13 6.58
C LEU A 438 26.05 10.16 5.60
N LEU A 439 25.91 10.90 4.49
CA LEU A 439 26.95 11.07 3.48
C LEU A 439 27.88 12.28 3.75
N GLY A 440 27.58 13.10 4.75
CA GLY A 440 28.27 14.37 4.97
C GLY A 440 28.09 15.38 3.84
N LEU A 441 27.00 15.29 3.08
CA LEU A 441 26.70 16.18 1.95
C LEU A 441 25.58 17.16 2.31
N PRO A 442 25.69 18.43 1.87
CA PRO A 442 24.57 19.37 2.04
C PRO A 442 23.40 18.98 1.11
N VAL A 443 22.17 19.20 1.56
CA VAL A 443 20.92 18.86 0.83
C VAL A 443 20.94 19.38 -0.61
N LYS A 444 21.48 20.58 -0.88
CA LYS A 444 21.61 21.14 -2.23
C LYS A 444 22.45 20.32 -3.20
N ARG A 445 23.24 19.37 -2.70
CA ARG A 445 24.09 18.46 -3.50
C ARG A 445 23.37 17.14 -3.81
N ILE A 446 22.12 16.97 -3.38
CA ILE A 446 21.38 15.72 -3.52
C ILE A 446 20.04 16.00 -4.23
N ARG A 447 19.78 15.24 -5.29
CA ARG A 447 18.49 15.19 -6.00
C ARG A 447 17.94 13.80 -5.90
N VAL A 448 16.67 13.66 -5.51
CA VAL A 448 15.96 12.37 -5.49
C VAL A 448 14.86 12.36 -6.53
N VAL A 449 14.89 11.34 -7.38
CA VAL A 449 13.90 11.12 -8.46
C VAL A 449 13.20 9.80 -8.22
N LYS A 450 11.87 9.84 -8.16
CA LYS A 450 11.04 8.66 -8.01
C LYS A 450 10.36 8.32 -9.36
N PRO A 451 10.74 7.20 -10.03
CA PRO A 451 10.01 6.65 -11.18
C PRO A 451 8.67 6.02 -10.78
N ARG A 452 8.03 5.25 -11.65
CA ARG A 452 6.92 4.40 -11.25
C ARG A 452 7.37 3.35 -10.23
N ILE A 453 6.49 3.02 -9.27
CA ILE A 453 6.74 2.07 -8.20
C ILE A 453 5.82 0.87 -8.40
N GLY A 454 6.39 -0.33 -8.36
CA GLY A 454 5.67 -1.60 -8.47
C GLY A 454 5.04 -2.09 -7.17
N GLY A 455 4.32 -1.18 -6.47
CA GLY A 455 3.75 -1.38 -5.15
C GLY A 455 4.71 -0.99 -4.02
N GLY A 456 4.18 -0.68 -2.85
CA GLY A 456 4.97 -0.32 -1.66
C GLY A 456 4.22 -0.65 -0.38
N PHE A 457 2.98 -0.19 -0.25
CA PHE A 457 2.06 -0.45 0.87
C PHE A 457 2.58 0.01 2.24
N GLY A 458 3.59 0.89 2.26
CA GLY A 458 4.30 1.36 3.44
C GLY A 458 5.75 0.89 3.52
N ASN A 459 6.14 -0.24 2.92
CA ASN A 459 7.53 -0.74 2.98
C ASN A 459 8.54 0.23 2.37
N LYS A 460 8.13 1.00 1.37
CA LYS A 460 8.98 1.99 0.67
C LYS A 460 8.85 3.41 1.26
N GLN A 461 8.41 3.52 2.53
CA GLN A 461 8.21 4.78 3.25
C GLN A 461 9.42 5.19 4.09
N GLU A 462 10.44 4.34 4.16
CA GLU A 462 11.68 4.57 4.87
C GLU A 462 12.88 4.53 3.90
N MET A 463 14.06 4.97 4.38
CA MET A 463 15.33 4.77 3.70
C MET A 463 15.78 3.32 3.91
N ILE A 464 15.93 2.55 2.84
CA ILE A 464 16.26 1.12 2.89
C ILE A 464 17.57 0.79 2.18
N LEU A 465 17.78 1.25 0.95
CA LEU A 465 18.98 0.97 0.14
C LEU A 465 19.79 2.24 -0.22
N GLU A 466 19.15 3.39 -0.09
CA GLU A 466 19.64 4.64 -0.68
C GLU A 466 20.97 5.09 -0.08
N ASP A 467 21.14 4.91 1.23
CA ASP A 467 22.38 5.21 1.96
C ASP A 467 23.53 4.33 1.49
N LEU A 468 23.33 3.01 1.43
CA LEU A 468 24.35 2.05 1.02
C LEU A 468 24.75 2.23 -0.46
N CYS A 469 23.76 2.38 -1.35
CA CYS A 469 23.99 2.61 -2.77
C CYS A 469 24.78 3.93 -3.01
N ALA A 470 24.44 4.99 -2.25
CA ALA A 470 25.11 6.26 -2.30
C ALA A 470 26.57 6.16 -1.81
N HIS A 471 26.84 5.47 -0.71
CA HIS A 471 28.22 5.23 -0.24
C HIS A 471 29.07 4.49 -1.29
N LEU A 472 28.51 3.51 -1.98
CA LEU A 472 29.21 2.84 -3.09
C LEU A 472 29.50 3.79 -4.25
N THR A 473 28.57 4.70 -4.59
CA THR A 473 28.81 5.73 -5.62
C THR A 473 29.88 6.74 -5.18
N LEU A 474 29.91 7.13 -3.91
CA LEU A 474 30.95 7.99 -3.37
C LEU A 474 32.33 7.31 -3.44
N ALA A 475 32.41 6.04 -3.10
CA ALA A 475 33.66 5.27 -3.07
C ALA A 475 34.20 4.98 -4.48
N THR A 476 33.36 4.79 -5.47
CA THR A 476 33.76 4.38 -6.82
C THR A 476 33.84 5.54 -7.82
N GLY A 477 33.13 6.65 -7.55
CA GLY A 477 32.92 7.73 -8.52
C GLY A 477 32.05 7.34 -9.72
N ARG A 478 31.48 6.13 -9.75
CA ARG A 478 30.72 5.55 -10.85
C ARG A 478 29.25 5.41 -10.48
N PRO A 479 28.32 5.37 -11.48
CA PRO A 479 26.95 4.99 -11.21
C PRO A 479 26.87 3.59 -10.59
N VAL A 480 26.02 3.42 -9.55
CA VAL A 480 25.80 2.14 -8.89
C VAL A 480 24.31 1.86 -8.84
N ARG A 481 23.92 0.61 -9.13
CA ARG A 481 22.57 0.08 -8.97
C ARG A 481 22.56 -0.99 -7.87
N MET A 482 21.68 -0.86 -6.88
CA MET A 482 21.40 -1.90 -5.89
C MET A 482 19.93 -2.32 -5.98
N GLU A 483 19.68 -3.62 -5.79
CA GLU A 483 18.32 -4.20 -5.72
C GLU A 483 18.32 -5.33 -4.70
N TYR A 484 17.30 -5.42 -3.86
CA TYR A 484 17.14 -6.56 -2.97
C TYR A 484 16.73 -7.81 -3.74
N THR A 485 17.24 -8.97 -3.30
CA THR A 485 16.64 -10.26 -3.63
C THR A 485 15.27 -10.40 -2.94
N ARG A 486 14.45 -11.36 -3.35
CA ARG A 486 13.18 -11.60 -2.66
C ARG A 486 13.38 -12.06 -1.22
N ALA A 487 14.40 -12.87 -0.95
CA ALA A 487 14.75 -13.26 0.40
C ALA A 487 15.15 -12.05 1.27
N GLN A 488 15.93 -11.11 0.73
CA GLN A 488 16.28 -9.86 1.43
C GLN A 488 15.05 -8.96 1.67
N GLU A 489 14.05 -8.98 0.79
CA GLU A 489 12.77 -8.29 1.06
C GLU A 489 12.07 -8.83 2.31
N PHE A 490 12.19 -10.13 2.59
CA PHE A 490 11.63 -10.75 3.78
C PHE A 490 12.48 -10.53 5.04
N THR A 491 13.80 -10.59 4.91
CA THR A 491 14.72 -10.60 6.07
C THR A 491 15.32 -9.23 6.39
N SER A 492 15.38 -8.30 5.42
CA SER A 492 16.14 -7.03 5.56
C SER A 492 15.27 -5.79 5.31
N SER A 493 14.00 -5.92 4.84
CA SER A 493 13.11 -4.77 4.68
C SER A 493 12.22 -4.56 5.92
N ARG A 494 10.97 -4.15 5.74
CA ARG A 494 10.02 -3.90 6.83
C ARG A 494 8.87 -4.89 6.79
N SER A 495 8.16 -5.02 7.92
CA SER A 495 6.97 -5.85 8.08
C SER A 495 5.87 -5.11 8.83
N ARG A 496 4.68 -5.70 8.95
CA ARG A 496 3.63 -5.21 9.86
C ARG A 496 4.04 -5.51 11.30
N HIS A 497 3.81 -4.55 12.21
CA HIS A 497 3.97 -4.76 13.65
C HIS A 497 2.98 -5.82 14.14
N PRO A 498 3.42 -6.93 14.73
CA PRO A 498 2.55 -7.79 15.53
C PRO A 498 2.08 -7.02 16.76
N LEU A 499 0.80 -7.17 17.11
CA LEU A 499 0.24 -6.52 18.29
C LEU A 499 -0.44 -7.55 19.20
N ILE A 500 -0.23 -7.41 20.51
CA ILE A 500 -1.00 -8.08 21.57
C ILE A 500 -1.87 -7.01 22.20
N MET A 501 -3.18 -7.19 22.11
CA MET A 501 -4.18 -6.20 22.53
C MET A 501 -5.01 -6.78 23.66
N ARG A 502 -4.96 -6.16 24.85
CA ARG A 502 -5.77 -6.52 26.01
C ARG A 502 -6.79 -5.44 26.27
N TYR A 503 -8.03 -5.76 25.93
CA TYR A 503 -9.15 -4.84 26.15
C TYR A 503 -9.89 -5.17 27.45
N LYS A 504 -10.39 -4.10 28.10
CA LYS A 504 -11.38 -4.15 29.19
C LYS A 504 -12.45 -3.12 28.89
N VAL A 505 -13.71 -3.56 28.82
CA VAL A 505 -14.86 -2.72 28.42
C VAL A 505 -15.94 -2.79 29.48
N GLY A 506 -16.37 -1.64 29.99
CA GLY A 506 -17.48 -1.47 30.92
C GLY A 506 -18.76 -1.11 30.17
N VAL A 507 -19.83 -1.85 30.46
CA VAL A 507 -21.17 -1.64 29.90
C VAL A 507 -22.17 -1.34 30.99
N LYS A 508 -22.96 -0.27 30.80
CA LYS A 508 -24.06 0.12 31.69
C LYS A 508 -25.31 0.39 30.85
N ASN A 509 -26.44 -0.30 31.18
CA ASN A 509 -27.69 -0.19 30.41
C ASN A 509 -27.49 -0.38 28.89
N GLY A 510 -26.66 -1.33 28.48
CA GLY A 510 -26.37 -1.59 27.04
C GLY A 510 -25.48 -0.54 26.37
N LYS A 511 -24.91 0.42 27.10
CA LYS A 511 -23.99 1.44 26.61
C LYS A 511 -22.56 1.18 27.09
N VAL A 512 -21.59 1.32 26.20
CA VAL A 512 -20.17 1.33 26.58
C VAL A 512 -19.85 2.65 27.27
N THR A 513 -19.48 2.57 28.55
CA THR A 513 -19.22 3.75 29.39
C THR A 513 -17.73 3.95 29.67
N ALA A 514 -16.95 2.88 29.61
CA ALA A 514 -15.50 2.92 29.76
C ALA A 514 -14.84 1.87 28.89
N ALA A 515 -13.63 2.15 28.42
CA ALA A 515 -12.77 1.16 27.81
C ALA A 515 -11.30 1.38 28.21
N GLU A 516 -10.58 0.28 28.40
CA GLU A 516 -9.15 0.24 28.61
C GLU A 516 -8.51 -0.63 27.51
N LEU A 517 -7.38 -0.18 26.97
CA LEU A 517 -6.55 -0.95 26.05
C LEU A 517 -5.11 -0.94 26.54
N TYR A 518 -4.58 -2.11 26.90
CA TYR A 518 -3.15 -2.32 27.04
C TYR A 518 -2.62 -2.99 25.77
N LEU A 519 -1.70 -2.31 25.09
CA LEU A 519 -1.13 -2.70 23.81
C LEU A 519 0.35 -3.04 23.97
N ILE A 520 0.78 -4.21 23.49
CA ILE A 520 2.20 -4.56 23.36
C ILE A 520 2.48 -4.64 21.85
N GLY A 521 3.38 -3.76 21.36
CA GLY A 521 3.79 -3.69 19.96
C GLY A 521 5.19 -4.21 19.74
N ASP A 522 5.35 -5.33 19.00
CA ASP A 522 6.67 -5.83 18.60
C ASP A 522 7.19 -5.02 17.40
N THR A 523 8.27 -4.27 17.59
CA THR A 523 8.90 -3.48 16.53
C THR A 523 10.06 -4.22 15.83
N GLY A 524 10.39 -5.43 16.23
CA GLY A 524 11.57 -6.14 15.76
C GLY A 524 12.86 -5.52 16.30
N ALA A 525 13.94 -5.61 15.53
CA ALA A 525 15.29 -5.25 16.01
C ALA A 525 15.54 -3.73 16.13
N TYR A 526 14.68 -2.88 15.56
CA TYR A 526 14.84 -1.42 15.54
C TYR A 526 13.50 -0.71 15.79
N GLY A 527 13.54 0.49 16.39
CA GLY A 527 12.35 1.24 16.84
C GLY A 527 11.44 1.70 15.71
N THR A 528 12.00 2.09 14.58
CA THR A 528 11.30 2.48 13.34
C THR A 528 9.98 3.23 13.58
N HIS A 529 8.83 2.68 13.13
CA HIS A 529 7.49 3.25 13.28
C HIS A 529 6.74 2.77 14.54
N GLY A 530 7.38 2.01 15.44
CA GLY A 530 6.71 1.32 16.56
C GLY A 530 5.84 2.23 17.43
N LEU A 531 6.36 3.41 17.82
CA LEU A 531 5.63 4.42 18.58
C LEU A 531 4.36 4.89 17.86
N SER A 532 4.53 5.36 16.62
CA SER A 532 3.43 5.94 15.84
C SER A 532 2.35 4.92 15.48
N VAL A 533 2.75 3.69 15.08
CA VAL A 533 1.81 2.59 14.78
C VAL A 533 0.96 2.25 16.01
N SER A 534 1.59 2.18 17.18
CA SER A 534 0.91 1.83 18.42
C SER A 534 -0.05 2.93 18.89
N MET A 535 0.35 4.20 18.79
CA MET A 535 -0.53 5.33 19.12
C MET A 535 -1.73 5.41 18.17
N VAL A 536 -1.53 5.25 16.85
CA VAL A 536 -2.62 5.22 15.86
C VAL A 536 -3.53 4.01 16.11
N GLY A 537 -2.97 2.85 16.43
CA GLY A 537 -3.72 1.65 16.79
C GLY A 537 -4.63 1.89 18.00
N GLY A 538 -4.08 2.45 19.07
CA GLY A 538 -4.82 2.81 20.27
C GLY A 538 -5.92 3.84 20.00
N PHE A 539 -5.57 4.91 19.25
CA PHE A 539 -6.54 5.94 18.86
C PHE A 539 -7.71 5.36 18.05
N LYS A 540 -7.42 4.64 16.95
CA LYS A 540 -8.48 4.13 16.07
C LYS A 540 -9.27 2.97 16.70
N GLY A 541 -8.63 2.12 17.50
CA GLY A 541 -9.28 1.04 18.21
C GLY A 541 -10.27 1.52 19.28
N LEU A 542 -9.95 2.59 20.01
CA LEU A 542 -10.84 3.14 21.04
C LEU A 542 -11.84 4.14 20.45
N THR A 543 -11.46 4.97 19.48
CA THR A 543 -12.32 6.01 18.92
C THR A 543 -13.49 5.47 18.08
N LEU A 544 -13.40 4.24 17.54
CA LEU A 544 -14.53 3.64 16.82
C LEU A 544 -15.81 3.60 17.68
N TYR A 545 -15.68 3.33 18.96
CA TYR A 545 -16.78 3.34 19.94
C TYR A 545 -16.74 4.54 20.90
N ASN A 546 -15.67 5.32 20.86
CA ASN A 546 -15.47 6.62 21.50
C ASN A 546 -16.04 6.72 22.94
N PRO A 547 -15.71 5.78 23.85
CA PRO A 547 -16.23 5.85 25.21
C PRO A 547 -15.76 7.13 25.91
N PRO A 548 -16.62 7.78 26.72
CA PRO A 548 -16.25 9.03 27.39
C PRO A 548 -15.14 8.86 28.45
N ASN A 549 -14.94 7.62 28.91
CA ASN A 549 -13.89 7.27 29.86
C ASN A 549 -13.00 6.20 29.18
N ALA A 550 -11.79 6.58 28.81
CA ALA A 550 -10.86 5.71 28.10
C ALA A 550 -9.46 5.77 28.72
N HIS A 551 -8.85 4.60 28.89
CA HIS A 551 -7.46 4.47 29.32
C HIS A 551 -6.67 3.68 28.28
N PHE A 552 -5.55 4.23 27.84
CA PHE A 552 -4.66 3.60 26.88
C PHE A 552 -3.26 3.49 27.47
N VAL A 553 -2.71 2.28 27.44
CA VAL A 553 -1.31 1.99 27.81
C VAL A 553 -0.68 1.21 26.67
N CYS A 554 0.54 1.54 26.33
CA CYS A 554 1.28 0.85 25.27
C CYS A 554 2.76 0.70 25.63
N ASP A 555 3.31 -0.51 25.45
CA ASP A 555 4.73 -0.80 25.44
C ASP A 555 5.16 -1.23 24.03
N VAL A 556 6.11 -0.50 23.44
CA VAL A 556 6.77 -0.86 22.18
C VAL A 556 8.04 -1.63 22.52
N VAL A 557 8.20 -2.84 21.98
CA VAL A 557 9.20 -3.81 22.43
C VAL A 557 10.11 -4.24 21.30
N TYR A 558 11.42 -4.28 21.55
CA TYR A 558 12.39 -4.89 20.64
C TYR A 558 12.35 -6.41 20.70
N THR A 559 12.55 -7.05 19.54
CA THR A 559 12.84 -8.50 19.39
C THR A 559 13.93 -8.72 18.37
N ASN A 560 14.60 -9.88 18.38
CA ASN A 560 15.59 -10.24 17.36
C ASN A 560 14.93 -10.76 16.06
N THR A 561 13.90 -10.06 15.58
CA THR A 561 13.23 -10.33 14.30
C THR A 561 13.43 -9.15 13.34
N PRO A 562 13.25 -9.33 12.02
CA PRO A 562 13.34 -8.21 11.08
C PRO A 562 12.47 -7.02 11.52
N PRO A 563 12.95 -5.77 11.32
CA PRO A 563 12.24 -4.58 11.80
C PRO A 563 10.82 -4.50 11.25
N ALA A 564 9.88 -4.11 12.09
CA ALA A 564 8.56 -3.71 11.62
C ALA A 564 8.61 -2.24 11.16
N GLY A 565 7.66 -1.82 10.33
CA GLY A 565 7.57 -0.48 9.78
C GLY A 565 6.13 -0.10 9.41
N ALA A 566 5.98 0.91 8.58
CA ALA A 566 4.66 1.29 8.09
C ALA A 566 4.08 0.20 7.18
N PHE A 567 2.84 -0.19 7.41
CA PHE A 567 2.08 -1.04 6.51
C PHE A 567 0.61 -0.58 6.47
N ARG A 568 0.01 -0.58 5.27
CA ARG A 568 -1.38 -0.20 4.98
C ARG A 568 -2.34 -0.63 6.07
N GLY A 569 -3.11 0.31 6.65
CA GLY A 569 -3.93 0.10 7.84
C GLY A 569 -3.23 0.35 9.19
N TYR A 570 -2.00 0.79 9.21
CA TYR A 570 -1.09 1.37 10.20
C TYR A 570 -1.61 1.37 11.67
N GLY A 571 -1.62 0.19 12.32
CA GLY A 571 -2.14 0.00 13.69
C GLY A 571 -3.66 -0.11 13.77
N ALA A 572 -4.40 0.64 12.97
CA ALA A 572 -5.86 0.63 12.96
C ALA A 572 -6.43 -0.75 12.62
N MET A 573 -5.94 -1.39 11.58
CA MET A 573 -6.36 -2.73 11.15
C MET A 573 -6.27 -3.76 12.28
N GLN A 574 -5.19 -3.74 13.05
CA GLN A 574 -4.96 -4.68 14.15
C GLN A 574 -5.91 -4.38 15.34
N CYS A 575 -5.95 -3.10 15.78
CA CYS A 575 -6.74 -2.75 16.95
C CYS A 575 -8.25 -2.79 16.68
N GLN A 576 -8.70 -2.45 15.47
CA GLN A 576 -10.11 -2.61 15.10
C GLN A 576 -10.52 -4.08 15.00
N PHE A 577 -9.62 -4.99 14.59
CA PHE A 577 -9.88 -6.43 14.71
C PHE A 577 -10.24 -6.81 16.15
N GLY A 578 -9.43 -6.41 17.14
CA GLY A 578 -9.66 -6.78 18.54
C GLY A 578 -10.95 -6.21 19.10
N ILE A 579 -11.18 -4.89 18.94
CA ILE A 579 -12.39 -4.25 19.50
C ILE A 579 -13.67 -4.71 18.80
N GLU A 580 -13.67 -4.91 17.49
CA GLU A 580 -14.85 -5.34 16.74
C GLU A 580 -15.30 -6.76 17.11
N VAL A 581 -14.33 -7.68 17.31
CA VAL A 581 -14.62 -9.04 17.79
C VAL A 581 -15.15 -8.98 19.23
N LEU A 582 -14.53 -8.20 20.12
CA LEU A 582 -14.97 -8.04 21.50
C LEU A 582 -16.41 -7.48 21.57
N MET A 583 -16.73 -6.47 20.77
CA MET A 583 -18.08 -5.88 20.76
C MET A 583 -19.15 -6.89 20.29
N ALA A 584 -18.82 -7.76 19.34
CA ALA A 584 -19.70 -8.85 18.92
C ALA A 584 -19.88 -9.91 20.04
N GLU A 585 -18.79 -10.29 20.74
CA GLU A 585 -18.85 -11.17 21.92
C GLU A 585 -19.68 -10.56 23.07
N ILE A 586 -19.56 -9.25 23.31
CA ILE A 586 -20.34 -8.56 24.33
C ILE A 586 -21.84 -8.59 23.97
N ALA A 587 -22.20 -8.30 22.73
CA ALA A 587 -23.58 -8.35 22.27
C ALA A 587 -24.18 -9.75 22.50
N GLU A 588 -23.46 -10.81 22.13
CA GLU A 588 -23.87 -12.19 22.35
C GLU A 588 -24.09 -12.51 23.83
N LYS A 589 -23.10 -12.19 24.69
CA LYS A 589 -23.18 -12.46 26.15
C LYS A 589 -24.30 -11.69 26.84
N LEU A 590 -24.67 -10.53 26.31
CA LEU A 590 -25.80 -9.74 26.80
C LEU A 590 -27.15 -10.15 26.16
N GLY A 591 -27.14 -11.10 25.20
CA GLY A 591 -28.35 -11.49 24.45
C GLY A 591 -28.91 -10.40 23.57
N LEU A 592 -28.07 -9.44 23.14
CA LEU A 592 -28.46 -8.33 22.27
C LEU A 592 -28.17 -8.64 20.79
N ASP A 593 -28.90 -7.99 19.88
CA ASP A 593 -28.54 -8.01 18.47
C ASP A 593 -27.22 -7.28 18.24
N GLU A 594 -26.27 -7.93 17.57
CA GLU A 594 -24.92 -7.40 17.30
C GLU A 594 -24.97 -6.04 16.58
N VAL A 595 -25.82 -5.93 15.55
CA VAL A 595 -25.91 -4.72 14.74
C VAL A 595 -26.44 -3.57 15.57
N GLU A 596 -27.50 -3.80 16.33
CA GLU A 596 -28.12 -2.78 17.19
C GLU A 596 -27.20 -2.38 18.35
N PHE A 597 -26.48 -3.34 18.94
CA PHE A 597 -25.52 -3.03 20.01
C PHE A 597 -24.36 -2.15 19.46
N LYS A 598 -23.76 -2.51 18.32
CA LYS A 598 -22.73 -1.71 17.66
C LYS A 598 -23.28 -0.34 17.26
N ARG A 599 -24.48 -0.28 16.62
CA ARG A 599 -25.16 0.97 16.21
C ARG A 599 -25.38 1.93 17.39
N ASN A 600 -25.76 1.41 18.53
CA ASN A 600 -25.98 2.22 19.71
C ASN A 600 -24.70 2.78 20.32
N ASN A 601 -23.53 2.18 20.04
CA ASN A 601 -22.29 2.48 20.71
C ASN A 601 -21.20 3.12 19.82
N TRP A 602 -21.23 3.00 18.47
CA TRP A 602 -20.20 3.66 17.64
C TRP A 602 -20.31 5.19 17.68
N ILE A 603 -19.17 5.85 17.39
CA ILE A 603 -19.06 7.31 17.36
C ILE A 603 -20.11 7.95 16.44
N LYS A 604 -20.68 9.08 16.86
CA LYS A 604 -21.74 9.80 16.14
C LYS A 604 -21.23 11.10 15.52
N LEU A 605 -21.93 11.53 14.47
CA LEU A 605 -21.67 12.83 13.85
C LEU A 605 -21.70 13.96 14.88
N GLY A 606 -20.70 14.83 14.89
CA GLY A 606 -20.53 15.94 15.82
C GLY A 606 -19.83 15.60 17.13
N GLU A 607 -19.61 14.31 17.43
CA GLU A 607 -18.90 13.93 18.66
C GLU A 607 -17.40 14.25 18.56
N THR A 608 -16.82 14.73 19.67
CA THR A 608 -15.39 14.91 19.86
C THR A 608 -14.73 13.55 20.06
N MET A 609 -13.59 13.34 19.40
CA MET A 609 -12.76 12.15 19.55
C MET A 609 -11.85 12.36 20.78
N TYR A 610 -12.23 11.83 21.94
CA TYR A 610 -11.63 12.15 23.25
C TYR A 610 -10.10 11.95 23.32
N LEU A 611 -9.56 10.95 22.60
CA LEU A 611 -8.12 10.65 22.62
C LEU A 611 -7.33 11.35 21.49
N SER A 612 -7.97 12.12 20.60
CA SER A 612 -7.34 12.69 19.42
C SER A 612 -6.17 13.64 19.71
N LYS A 613 -6.26 14.39 20.83
CA LYS A 613 -5.19 15.28 21.26
C LYS A 613 -4.02 14.52 21.91
N ALA A 614 -4.30 13.52 22.72
CA ALA A 614 -3.27 12.75 23.41
C ALA A 614 -2.54 11.76 22.49
N LEU A 615 -3.24 11.16 21.51
CA LEU A 615 -2.71 10.13 20.61
C LEU A 615 -2.56 10.65 19.16
N GLY A 616 -1.62 11.54 18.92
CA GLY A 616 -1.13 11.88 17.60
C GLY A 616 -0.17 10.80 17.06
N GLU A 617 0.49 11.04 15.97
CA GLU A 617 1.47 10.09 15.42
C GLU A 617 2.87 10.30 16.02
N GLY A 618 3.15 9.60 17.13
CA GLY A 618 4.39 9.69 17.88
C GLY A 618 4.56 11.01 18.67
N ARG A 619 3.52 11.83 18.79
CA ARG A 619 3.50 13.11 19.47
C ARG A 619 2.07 13.50 19.88
N GLU A 620 1.91 14.60 20.59
CA GLU A 620 0.61 15.21 20.83
C GLU A 620 -0.07 15.58 19.49
N GLY A 621 -1.33 15.20 19.35
CA GLY A 621 -2.16 15.48 18.17
C GLY A 621 -2.94 16.78 18.31
N THR A 622 -4.02 16.90 17.53
CA THR A 622 -4.96 18.01 17.56
C THR A 622 -6.35 17.52 17.99
N GLU A 623 -7.13 18.39 18.65
CA GLU A 623 -8.52 18.07 18.97
C GLU A 623 -9.34 17.90 17.67
N GLN A 624 -10.08 16.82 17.58
CA GLN A 624 -10.84 16.48 16.39
C GLN A 624 -12.28 16.05 16.75
N SER A 625 -13.19 16.27 15.82
CA SER A 625 -14.58 15.80 15.89
C SER A 625 -15.01 15.20 14.55
N LEU A 626 -16.01 14.33 14.59
CA LEU A 626 -16.54 13.67 13.39
C LEU A 626 -17.49 14.64 12.64
N GLN A 627 -17.01 15.28 11.57
CA GLN A 627 -17.73 16.30 10.82
C GLN A 627 -18.60 15.75 9.69
N SER A 628 -18.26 14.58 9.15
CA SER A 628 -19.02 13.90 8.08
C SER A 628 -18.95 12.38 8.28
N SER A 629 -20.08 11.69 8.16
CA SER A 629 -20.14 10.22 8.24
C SER A 629 -21.45 9.69 7.69
N ALA A 630 -21.36 8.64 6.87
CA ALA A 630 -22.50 7.86 6.40
C ALA A 630 -22.50 6.43 6.99
N LEU A 631 -21.84 6.19 8.16
CA LEU A 631 -21.66 4.85 8.73
C LEU A 631 -23.01 4.11 8.89
N GLY A 632 -24.04 4.79 9.36
CA GLY A 632 -25.38 4.20 9.50
C GLY A 632 -25.96 3.73 8.16
N GLN A 633 -25.81 4.55 7.11
CA GLN A 633 -26.24 4.20 5.74
C GLN A 633 -25.41 3.04 5.19
N CYS A 634 -24.08 3.04 5.41
CA CYS A 634 -23.22 1.95 4.99
C CYS A 634 -23.65 0.61 5.57
N VAL A 635 -23.98 0.58 6.86
CA VAL A 635 -24.49 -0.63 7.53
C VAL A 635 -25.83 -1.07 6.92
N GLU A 636 -26.81 -0.18 6.78
CA GLU A 636 -28.13 -0.51 6.24
C GLU A 636 -28.07 -1.05 4.81
N ILE A 637 -27.26 -0.42 3.96
CA ILE A 637 -27.05 -0.86 2.57
C ILE A 637 -26.47 -2.28 2.56
N GLY A 638 -25.45 -2.52 3.39
CA GLY A 638 -24.80 -3.81 3.45
C GLY A 638 -25.68 -4.93 4.00
N LEU A 639 -26.47 -4.66 5.05
CA LEU A 639 -27.45 -5.61 5.59
C LEU A 639 -28.43 -6.08 4.53
N ARG A 640 -28.93 -5.17 3.69
CA ARG A 640 -29.84 -5.48 2.57
C ARG A 640 -29.14 -6.21 1.44
N ALA A 641 -27.96 -5.71 1.00
CA ALA A 641 -27.22 -6.31 -0.11
C ALA A 641 -26.77 -7.76 0.17
N THR A 642 -26.67 -8.13 1.43
CA THR A 642 -26.27 -9.47 1.85
C THR A 642 -27.40 -10.35 2.36
N ASP A 643 -28.61 -9.79 2.55
CA ASP A 643 -29.72 -10.48 3.22
C ASP A 643 -29.32 -11.03 4.61
N PHE A 644 -28.59 -10.21 5.36
CA PHE A 644 -27.85 -10.56 6.56
C PHE A 644 -28.68 -11.31 7.59
N HIS A 645 -29.80 -10.73 8.02
CA HIS A 645 -30.65 -11.30 9.08
C HIS A 645 -31.31 -12.62 8.67
N ALA A 646 -31.79 -12.73 7.42
CA ALA A 646 -32.39 -13.95 6.92
C ALA A 646 -31.36 -15.10 6.81
N LYS A 647 -30.13 -14.78 6.34
CA LYS A 647 -29.03 -15.77 6.29
C LYS A 647 -28.63 -16.23 7.69
N ARG A 648 -28.41 -15.34 8.65
CA ARG A 648 -28.12 -15.72 10.05
C ARG A 648 -29.19 -16.61 10.65
N LYS A 649 -30.47 -16.30 10.39
CA LYS A 649 -31.60 -17.15 10.84
C LYS A 649 -31.54 -18.55 10.21
N ALA A 650 -31.23 -18.65 8.94
CA ALA A 650 -31.10 -19.91 8.22
C ALA A 650 -29.88 -20.72 8.71
N HIS A 651 -28.75 -20.07 8.98
CA HIS A 651 -27.52 -20.70 9.43
C HIS A 651 -27.66 -21.40 10.79
N ARG A 652 -28.49 -20.90 11.70
CA ARG A 652 -28.77 -21.56 12.99
C ARG A 652 -29.38 -22.96 12.85
N GLN A 653 -29.92 -23.31 11.69
CA GLN A 653 -30.56 -24.61 11.42
C GLN A 653 -29.65 -25.60 10.66
N GLN A 654 -28.46 -25.18 10.29
CA GLN A 654 -27.53 -26.00 9.51
C GLN A 654 -27.07 -27.26 10.26
N ARG A 655 -26.90 -28.34 9.51
CA ARG A 655 -26.38 -29.60 9.98
C ARG A 655 -25.22 -30.04 9.08
N GLY A 656 -24.36 -30.89 9.60
CA GLY A 656 -23.20 -31.40 8.85
C GLY A 656 -21.91 -30.68 9.18
N HIS A 657 -20.84 -31.04 8.46
CA HIS A 657 -19.49 -30.51 8.70
C HIS A 657 -19.18 -29.24 7.92
N LEU A 658 -19.76 -29.06 6.75
CA LEU A 658 -19.62 -27.84 5.99
C LEU A 658 -20.72 -26.85 6.41
N ARG A 659 -20.34 -25.77 7.07
CA ARG A 659 -21.27 -24.78 7.62
C ARG A 659 -21.00 -23.40 7.05
N ARG A 660 -22.05 -22.71 6.63
CA ARG A 660 -21.96 -21.34 6.16
C ARG A 660 -22.23 -20.35 7.29
N GLY A 661 -21.58 -19.18 7.21
CA GLY A 661 -21.80 -18.09 8.13
C GLY A 661 -21.70 -16.74 7.44
N ILE A 662 -22.31 -15.75 8.07
CA ILE A 662 -22.24 -14.35 7.65
C ILE A 662 -21.90 -13.46 8.84
N GLY A 663 -20.94 -12.54 8.64
CA GLY A 663 -20.48 -11.61 9.66
C GLY A 663 -20.37 -10.19 9.12
N MET A 664 -20.31 -9.24 10.05
CA MET A 664 -20.11 -7.84 9.74
C MET A 664 -19.19 -7.15 10.73
N SER A 665 -18.54 -6.08 10.26
CA SER A 665 -17.79 -5.16 11.10
C SER A 665 -18.01 -3.72 10.64
N VAL A 666 -17.75 -2.77 11.53
CA VAL A 666 -17.68 -1.34 11.23
C VAL A 666 -16.28 -0.82 11.42
N MET A 667 -15.91 0.25 10.74
CA MET A 667 -14.55 0.76 10.80
C MET A 667 -14.45 2.26 10.57
N ILE A 668 -13.35 2.82 11.07
CA ILE A 668 -12.97 4.22 10.96
C ILE A 668 -11.46 4.32 10.70
N HIS A 669 -11.04 5.23 9.83
CA HIS A 669 -9.60 5.46 9.58
C HIS A 669 -9.26 6.95 9.68
N GLY A 670 -8.27 7.46 8.92
CA GLY A 670 -7.90 8.87 8.85
C GLY A 670 -7.62 9.31 7.41
N SER A 671 -7.50 10.62 7.20
CA SER A 671 -7.15 11.24 5.93
C SER A 671 -5.97 12.19 6.13
N GLY A 672 -4.75 11.66 6.08
CA GLY A 672 -3.53 12.39 6.44
C GLY A 672 -3.34 12.52 7.96
N ILE A 673 -2.24 13.19 8.35
CA ILE A 673 -1.85 13.42 9.74
C ILE A 673 -2.13 14.89 10.08
N ALA A 674 -3.07 15.13 10.99
CA ALA A 674 -3.46 16.46 11.42
C ALA A 674 -2.27 17.24 12.01
N GLY A 675 -2.08 18.49 11.58
CA GLY A 675 -1.02 19.37 12.05
C GLY A 675 0.40 18.97 11.64
N LEU A 676 0.57 17.88 10.88
CA LEU A 676 1.88 17.42 10.40
C LEU A 676 1.99 17.45 8.89
N ASP A 677 0.98 16.99 8.18
CA ASP A 677 1.05 16.85 6.72
C ASP A 677 0.98 18.18 6.01
N MET A 678 1.82 18.30 4.99
CA MET A 678 1.92 19.46 4.13
C MET A 678 2.29 19.03 2.71
N ALA A 679 1.62 19.60 1.74
CA ALA A 679 1.95 19.47 0.33
C ALA A 679 1.91 20.83 -0.37
N ALA A 680 2.65 20.96 -1.46
CA ALA A 680 2.54 22.07 -2.38
C ALA A 680 2.35 21.60 -3.82
N ALA A 681 1.70 22.41 -4.63
CA ALA A 681 1.49 22.16 -6.05
C ALA A 681 1.78 23.42 -6.86
N THR A 682 2.38 23.25 -8.04
CA THR A 682 2.58 24.32 -9.01
C THR A 682 1.83 23.99 -10.29
N LEU A 683 1.07 24.94 -10.80
CA LEU A 683 0.43 24.89 -12.11
C LEU A 683 1.00 25.99 -13.01
N LYS A 684 1.25 25.64 -14.27
CA LYS A 684 1.75 26.54 -15.31
C LYS A 684 0.95 26.34 -16.59
N MET A 685 0.41 27.40 -17.15
CA MET A 685 -0.29 27.42 -18.43
C MET A 685 0.71 27.39 -19.58
N ASN A 686 0.48 26.55 -20.58
CA ASN A 686 1.26 26.47 -21.80
C ASN A 686 0.63 27.31 -22.94
N ASP A 687 1.38 27.52 -24.03
CA ASP A 687 1.01 28.36 -25.17
C ASP A 687 -0.30 27.92 -25.85
N ASP A 688 -0.63 26.66 -25.81
CA ASP A 688 -1.85 26.07 -26.38
C ASP A 688 -3.05 26.06 -25.43
N GLY A 689 -2.88 26.61 -24.22
CA GLY A 689 -3.92 26.65 -23.20
C GLY A 689 -4.01 25.34 -22.36
N SER A 690 -3.11 24.38 -22.55
CA SER A 690 -2.92 23.22 -21.66
C SER A 690 -2.14 23.62 -20.40
N PHE A 691 -2.04 22.71 -19.43
CA PHE A 691 -1.40 23.00 -18.14
C PHE A 691 -0.38 21.93 -17.74
N ASN A 692 0.76 22.38 -17.21
CA ASN A 692 1.69 21.52 -16.49
C ASN A 692 1.36 21.57 -14.99
N LEU A 693 1.10 20.39 -14.39
CA LEU A 693 0.93 20.21 -12.96
C LEU A 693 2.19 19.58 -12.37
N LEU A 694 2.90 20.31 -11.53
CA LEU A 694 4.09 19.85 -10.82
C LEU A 694 3.72 19.59 -9.37
N ILE A 695 3.92 18.34 -8.90
CA ILE A 695 3.55 17.86 -7.56
C ILE A 695 4.65 17.01 -6.94
N GLY A 696 4.90 17.20 -5.65
CA GLY A 696 5.80 16.33 -4.89
C GLY A 696 5.17 14.99 -4.50
N ALA A 697 3.86 14.86 -4.66
CA ALA A 697 3.08 13.66 -4.35
C ALA A 697 3.58 12.43 -5.12
N THR A 698 3.47 11.25 -4.50
CA THR A 698 4.01 9.99 -5.03
C THR A 698 2.90 9.03 -5.44
N ASP A 699 2.80 8.68 -6.72
CA ASP A 699 1.94 7.60 -7.21
C ASP A 699 2.69 6.25 -7.12
N LEU A 700 2.20 5.34 -6.28
CA LEU A 700 2.70 3.96 -6.14
C LEU A 700 1.75 2.91 -6.76
N GLY A 701 0.91 3.33 -7.68
CA GLY A 701 -0.13 2.55 -8.32
C GLY A 701 -1.54 2.93 -7.86
N THR A 702 -1.66 3.89 -6.96
CA THR A 702 -2.95 4.34 -6.40
C THR A 702 -3.79 5.16 -7.39
N GLY A 703 -3.16 5.72 -8.45
CA GLY A 703 -3.81 6.63 -9.39
C GLY A 703 -3.83 8.08 -8.92
N SER A 704 -2.98 8.45 -7.96
CA SER A 704 -2.93 9.80 -7.40
C SER A 704 -2.61 10.86 -8.46
N ASP A 705 -1.69 10.60 -9.39
CA ASP A 705 -1.40 11.51 -10.50
C ASP A 705 -2.67 11.85 -11.30
N THR A 706 -3.53 10.85 -11.55
CA THR A 706 -4.80 11.01 -12.26
C THR A 706 -5.82 11.83 -11.44
N VAL A 707 -5.99 11.45 -10.18
CA VAL A 707 -6.96 12.09 -9.27
C VAL A 707 -6.61 13.57 -9.05
N LEU A 708 -5.33 13.90 -8.86
CA LEU A 708 -4.86 15.28 -8.69
C LEU A 708 -5.03 16.09 -9.99
N ALA A 709 -4.78 15.48 -11.15
CA ALA A 709 -5.05 16.11 -12.45
C ALA A 709 -6.55 16.36 -12.69
N GLN A 710 -7.45 15.43 -12.28
CA GLN A 710 -8.89 15.62 -12.33
C GLN A 710 -9.34 16.84 -11.50
N MET A 711 -8.78 17.02 -10.30
CA MET A 711 -9.08 18.17 -9.45
C MET A 711 -8.64 19.49 -10.09
N ALA A 712 -7.48 19.52 -10.74
CA ALA A 712 -7.03 20.68 -11.50
C ALA A 712 -7.94 20.95 -12.69
N ALA A 713 -8.22 19.93 -13.49
CA ALA A 713 -9.06 20.01 -14.69
C ALA A 713 -10.49 20.53 -14.38
N GLU A 714 -11.07 20.08 -13.25
CA GLU A 714 -12.39 20.55 -12.80
C GLU A 714 -12.41 22.06 -12.56
N VAL A 715 -11.42 22.61 -11.84
CA VAL A 715 -11.33 24.06 -11.56
C VAL A 715 -11.05 24.87 -12.81
N LEU A 716 -10.18 24.34 -13.70
CA LEU A 716 -9.71 25.02 -14.90
C LEU A 716 -10.67 24.88 -16.11
N GLY A 717 -11.77 24.12 -15.95
CA GLY A 717 -12.76 23.93 -17.00
C GLY A 717 -12.23 23.27 -18.26
N VAL A 718 -11.26 22.37 -18.12
CA VAL A 718 -10.62 21.61 -19.22
C VAL A 718 -10.82 20.10 -19.05
N PRO A 719 -10.69 19.30 -20.10
CA PRO A 719 -10.62 17.85 -19.95
C PRO A 719 -9.32 17.40 -19.29
N LEU A 720 -9.30 16.18 -18.77
CA LEU A 720 -8.13 15.61 -18.07
C LEU A 720 -6.86 15.61 -18.94
N ASP A 721 -6.99 15.34 -20.25
CA ASP A 721 -5.86 15.25 -21.19
C ASP A 721 -5.09 16.58 -21.37
N ASP A 722 -5.70 17.72 -20.99
CA ASP A 722 -5.03 19.01 -21.05
C ASP A 722 -4.15 19.28 -19.81
N VAL A 723 -4.09 18.34 -18.84
CA VAL A 723 -3.26 18.47 -17.64
C VAL A 723 -2.11 17.47 -17.67
N ILE A 724 -0.90 17.95 -17.94
CA ILE A 724 0.33 17.17 -18.00
C ILE A 724 0.94 17.10 -16.61
N VAL A 725 1.06 15.89 -16.04
CA VAL A 725 1.54 15.69 -14.67
C VAL A 725 3.02 15.37 -14.62
N TYR A 726 3.77 16.12 -13.81
CA TYR A 726 5.13 15.81 -13.39
C TYR A 726 5.15 15.62 -11.87
N SER A 727 5.57 14.43 -11.41
CA SER A 727 5.52 14.09 -9.99
C SER A 727 6.85 13.60 -9.45
N SER A 728 7.11 13.91 -8.17
CA SER A 728 8.10 13.25 -7.33
C SER A 728 9.57 13.40 -7.79
N ASP A 729 10.00 14.59 -8.14
CA ASP A 729 11.39 14.98 -8.35
C ASP A 729 11.72 16.16 -7.43
N THR A 730 12.65 15.98 -6.50
CA THR A 730 12.91 16.96 -5.44
C THR A 730 13.45 18.31 -5.91
N ASP A 731 13.88 18.42 -7.16
CA ASP A 731 14.36 19.65 -7.76
C ASP A 731 13.28 20.36 -8.58
N PHE A 732 12.48 19.58 -9.33
CA PHE A 732 11.50 20.16 -10.25
C PHE A 732 10.10 20.30 -9.66
N THR A 733 9.78 19.50 -8.65
CA THR A 733 8.45 19.54 -8.03
C THR A 733 8.50 20.22 -6.67
N PRO A 734 7.45 20.95 -6.26
CA PRO A 734 7.37 21.50 -4.92
C PRO A 734 7.32 20.41 -3.85
N PHE A 735 7.56 20.79 -2.60
CA PHE A 735 7.64 19.89 -1.45
C PHE A 735 6.31 19.15 -1.20
N ASP A 736 6.43 17.87 -0.91
CA ASP A 736 5.36 17.00 -0.40
C ASP A 736 5.98 16.02 0.60
N LYS A 737 5.27 15.70 1.66
CA LYS A 737 5.80 14.76 2.66
C LYS A 737 5.87 13.32 2.16
N GLY A 738 5.09 12.96 1.13
CA GLY A 738 5.08 11.64 0.50
C GLY A 738 3.74 10.92 0.58
N ALA A 739 3.66 9.70 0.01
CA ALA A 739 2.46 8.89 -0.02
C ALA A 739 2.39 7.94 1.19
N TYR A 740 1.65 8.35 2.22
CA TYR A 740 1.38 7.61 3.45
C TYR A 740 0.12 8.16 4.14
N ALA A 741 -0.36 7.53 5.22
CA ALA A 741 -1.53 7.94 6.00
C ALA A 741 -2.75 8.30 5.12
N SER A 742 -2.83 7.75 3.91
CA SER A 742 -3.86 8.06 2.90
C SER A 742 -4.04 9.55 2.63
N SER A 743 -2.96 10.35 2.74
CA SER A 743 -2.98 11.81 2.73
C SER A 743 -3.16 12.43 1.34
N THR A 744 -2.71 11.76 0.27
CA THR A 744 -2.51 12.38 -1.05
C THR A 744 -3.76 13.05 -1.62
N THR A 745 -4.91 12.35 -1.65
CA THR A 745 -6.16 12.94 -2.16
C THR A 745 -6.59 14.15 -1.32
N TYR A 746 -6.43 14.10 -0.01
CA TYR A 746 -6.89 15.11 0.92
C TYR A 746 -5.90 16.30 1.01
N ILE A 747 -4.62 16.05 1.27
CA ILE A 747 -3.61 17.10 1.48
C ILE A 747 -3.07 17.64 0.15
N SER A 748 -2.53 16.75 -0.72
CA SER A 748 -1.97 17.20 -2.01
C SER A 748 -3.08 17.70 -2.93
N GLY A 749 -4.29 17.10 -2.89
CA GLY A 749 -5.48 17.58 -3.59
C GLY A 749 -5.91 18.98 -3.13
N GLY A 750 -5.78 19.29 -1.83
CA GLY A 750 -6.02 20.63 -1.29
C GLY A 750 -5.05 21.69 -1.87
N ALA A 751 -3.76 21.33 -2.00
CA ALA A 751 -2.76 22.19 -2.63
C ALA A 751 -3.05 22.42 -4.13
N VAL A 752 -3.36 21.34 -4.86
CA VAL A 752 -3.71 21.41 -6.30
C VAL A 752 -4.94 22.28 -6.52
N ARG A 753 -6.00 22.10 -5.72
CA ARG A 753 -7.22 22.93 -5.81
C ARG A 753 -6.92 24.41 -5.58
N LYS A 754 -6.09 24.75 -4.59
CA LYS A 754 -5.69 26.13 -4.30
C LYS A 754 -4.89 26.74 -5.46
N ALA A 755 -3.90 26.02 -5.99
CA ALA A 755 -3.11 26.49 -7.14
C ALA A 755 -3.99 26.68 -8.38
N ALA A 756 -4.91 25.76 -8.66
CA ALA A 756 -5.83 25.85 -9.79
C ALA A 756 -6.80 27.04 -9.67
N LEU A 757 -7.27 27.37 -8.46
CA LEU A 757 -8.10 28.56 -8.22
C LEU A 757 -7.32 29.85 -8.51
N GLN A 758 -6.04 29.95 -8.11
CA GLN A 758 -5.19 31.08 -8.41
C GLN A 758 -4.92 31.22 -9.93
N ILE A 759 -4.74 30.13 -10.65
CA ILE A 759 -4.65 30.15 -12.12
C ILE A 759 -5.95 30.61 -12.74
N LYS A 760 -7.10 30.11 -12.28
CA LYS A 760 -8.41 30.55 -12.76
C LYS A 760 -8.59 32.04 -12.58
N GLU A 761 -8.26 32.59 -11.43
CA GLU A 761 -8.31 34.05 -11.16
C GLU A 761 -7.46 34.81 -12.16
N GLN A 762 -6.17 34.46 -12.37
CA GLN A 762 -5.29 35.09 -13.35
C GLN A 762 -5.85 35.03 -14.78
N VAL A 763 -6.40 33.87 -15.19
CA VAL A 763 -7.03 33.68 -16.51
C VAL A 763 -8.23 34.60 -16.68
N LEU A 764 -9.12 34.72 -15.68
CA LEU A 764 -10.30 35.56 -15.72
C LEU A 764 -9.93 37.04 -15.75
N GLU A 765 -8.99 37.49 -14.91
CA GLU A 765 -8.47 38.87 -14.90
C GLU A 765 -7.84 39.24 -16.25
N HIS A 766 -6.99 38.37 -16.81
CA HIS A 766 -6.36 38.63 -18.10
C HIS A 766 -7.41 38.72 -19.23
N THR A 767 -8.37 37.77 -19.24
CA THR A 767 -9.46 37.81 -20.22
C THR A 767 -10.38 39.01 -20.06
N ALA A 768 -10.64 39.47 -18.82
CA ALA A 768 -11.42 40.70 -18.58
C ALA A 768 -10.77 41.89 -19.25
N ARG A 769 -9.42 42.06 -19.17
CA ARG A 769 -8.67 43.09 -19.87
C ARG A 769 -8.77 42.95 -21.40
N MET A 770 -8.60 41.71 -21.94
CA MET A 770 -8.75 41.46 -23.39
C MET A 770 -10.13 41.86 -23.91
N LEU A 771 -11.18 41.56 -23.19
CA LEU A 771 -12.57 41.79 -23.57
C LEU A 771 -13.09 43.16 -23.10
N ARG A 772 -12.30 43.96 -22.35
CA ARG A 772 -12.67 45.25 -21.71
C ARG A 772 -13.90 45.12 -20.83
N ILE A 773 -13.90 44.09 -19.96
CA ILE A 773 -14.94 43.84 -18.96
C ILE A 773 -14.40 44.30 -17.61
N SER A 774 -15.20 45.08 -16.87
CA SER A 774 -14.77 45.68 -15.59
C SER A 774 -14.78 44.67 -14.42
N ASP A 775 -15.60 43.63 -14.51
CA ASP A 775 -15.79 42.64 -13.44
C ASP A 775 -15.33 41.25 -13.92
N PRO A 776 -14.11 40.80 -13.56
CA PRO A 776 -13.62 39.46 -13.91
C PRO A 776 -14.49 38.32 -13.39
N ASP A 777 -15.17 38.49 -12.23
CA ASP A 777 -16.01 37.43 -11.60
C ASP A 777 -17.29 37.17 -12.40
N SER A 778 -17.67 38.08 -13.30
CA SER A 778 -18.77 37.85 -14.23
C SER A 778 -18.46 36.84 -15.35
N LEU A 779 -17.18 36.54 -15.57
CA LEU A 779 -16.71 35.62 -16.60
C LEU A 779 -16.84 34.16 -16.13
N ARG A 780 -17.12 33.25 -17.06
CA ARG A 780 -17.17 31.80 -16.81
C ARG A 780 -16.09 31.07 -17.59
N LEU A 781 -15.31 30.26 -16.89
CA LEU A 781 -14.31 29.35 -17.49
C LEU A 781 -14.92 27.97 -17.71
N GLU A 782 -15.05 27.57 -18.97
CA GLU A 782 -15.72 26.32 -19.33
C GLU A 782 -15.27 25.83 -20.73
N ASN A 783 -15.03 24.53 -20.86
CA ASN A 783 -14.71 23.85 -22.14
C ASN A 783 -13.59 24.56 -22.91
N ARG A 784 -12.44 24.80 -22.25
CA ARG A 784 -11.27 25.51 -22.82
C ARG A 784 -11.53 26.94 -23.25
N LYS A 785 -12.60 27.60 -22.76
CA LYS A 785 -12.96 29.00 -23.11
C LYS A 785 -13.37 29.78 -21.87
N VAL A 786 -13.08 31.05 -21.92
CA VAL A 786 -13.66 32.06 -21.02
C VAL A 786 -14.80 32.74 -21.73
N ILE A 787 -15.98 32.75 -21.12
CA ILE A 787 -17.23 33.22 -21.71
C ILE A 787 -17.73 34.43 -20.90
N ALA A 788 -17.99 35.51 -21.60
CA ALA A 788 -18.51 36.75 -21.03
C ALA A 788 -20.07 36.71 -20.93
N PRO A 789 -20.70 37.52 -20.06
CA PRO A 789 -22.16 37.60 -19.95
C PRO A 789 -22.87 38.04 -21.26
N ASP A 790 -22.22 38.79 -22.13
CA ASP A 790 -22.72 39.19 -23.41
C ASP A 790 -22.55 38.17 -24.54
N GLY A 791 -22.02 36.97 -24.23
CA GLY A 791 -21.81 35.87 -25.15
C GLY A 791 -20.48 35.89 -25.91
N ARG A 792 -19.65 36.92 -25.77
CA ARG A 792 -18.28 36.88 -26.29
C ARG A 792 -17.47 35.82 -25.58
N SER A 793 -16.55 35.18 -26.29
CA SER A 793 -15.67 34.15 -25.68
C SER A 793 -14.26 34.23 -26.24
N VAL A 794 -13.30 33.83 -25.43
CA VAL A 794 -11.88 33.72 -25.76
C VAL A 794 -11.44 32.32 -25.37
N THR A 795 -10.65 31.65 -26.22
CA THR A 795 -10.08 30.32 -25.90
C THR A 795 -8.92 30.48 -24.92
N LEU A 796 -8.61 29.42 -24.17
CA LEU A 796 -7.44 29.40 -23.28
C LEU A 796 -6.13 29.57 -24.06
N ALA A 797 -6.06 29.05 -25.31
CA ALA A 797 -4.89 29.28 -26.18
C ALA A 797 -4.72 30.77 -26.52
N GLU A 798 -5.81 31.49 -26.86
CA GLU A 798 -5.74 32.93 -27.11
C GLU A 798 -5.35 33.69 -25.85
N VAL A 799 -5.85 33.33 -24.67
CA VAL A 799 -5.44 33.93 -23.38
C VAL A 799 -3.96 33.69 -23.13
N ALA A 800 -3.46 32.46 -23.33
CA ALA A 800 -2.06 32.12 -23.16
C ALA A 800 -1.15 32.96 -24.08
N LEU A 801 -1.45 32.99 -25.38
CA LEU A 801 -0.67 33.74 -26.34
C LEU A 801 -0.69 35.26 -26.07
N CYS A 802 -1.85 35.83 -25.70
CA CYS A 802 -1.96 37.22 -25.34
C CYS A 802 -1.12 37.54 -24.09
N SER A 803 -1.18 36.71 -23.06
CA SER A 803 -0.41 36.89 -21.83
C SER A 803 1.12 36.75 -22.02
N LEU A 804 1.56 35.97 -23.00
CA LEU A 804 2.98 35.74 -23.27
C LEU A 804 3.57 36.77 -24.25
N HIS A 805 2.80 37.26 -25.23
CA HIS A 805 3.34 37.98 -26.39
C HIS A 805 2.76 39.36 -26.65
N GLU A 806 1.61 39.74 -26.06
CA GLU A 806 0.89 40.95 -26.43
C GLU A 806 0.70 41.93 -25.24
N MET A 807 -0.23 41.60 -24.32
CA MET A 807 -0.67 42.50 -23.25
C MET A 807 -0.15 42.06 -21.90
N ASP A 808 0.52 42.98 -21.16
CA ASP A 808 1.04 42.74 -19.81
C ASP A 808 1.81 41.41 -19.71
N GLN A 809 2.84 41.28 -20.57
CA GLN A 809 3.54 40.00 -20.77
C GLN A 809 3.98 39.35 -19.46
N HIS A 810 3.42 38.17 -19.15
CA HIS A 810 3.75 37.34 -18.00
C HIS A 810 3.31 35.91 -18.22
N GLN A 811 3.99 35.00 -17.54
CA GLN A 811 3.59 33.58 -17.50
C GLN A 811 2.45 33.39 -16.50
N ILE A 812 1.29 32.95 -16.96
CA ILE A 812 0.21 32.51 -16.05
C ILE A 812 0.67 31.25 -15.32
N MET A 813 1.01 31.37 -14.03
CA MET A 813 1.43 30.29 -13.17
C MET A 813 1.14 30.59 -11.70
N ALA A 814 0.95 29.51 -10.91
CA ALA A 814 0.71 29.64 -9.48
C ALA A 814 1.29 28.48 -8.70
N THR A 815 1.77 28.77 -7.49
CA THR A 815 2.20 27.75 -6.53
C THR A 815 1.44 27.95 -5.23
N ALA A 816 0.81 26.90 -4.72
CA ALA A 816 0.08 26.93 -3.47
C ALA A 816 0.47 25.77 -2.55
N SER A 817 0.43 26.04 -1.25
CA SER A 817 0.63 25.01 -0.20
C SER A 817 -0.66 24.75 0.56
N HIS A 818 -0.77 23.51 1.07
CA HIS A 818 -1.89 23.10 1.92
C HIS A 818 -1.40 22.29 3.11
N THR A 819 -1.96 22.60 4.27
CA THR A 819 -1.87 21.85 5.52
C THR A 819 -3.27 21.70 6.08
N SER A 820 -3.50 20.70 6.95
CA SER A 820 -4.76 20.56 7.66
C SER A 820 -4.53 20.34 9.15
N GLN A 821 -5.38 20.95 9.97
CA GLN A 821 -5.42 20.73 11.42
C GLN A 821 -6.33 19.56 11.82
N VAL A 822 -7.05 18.99 10.84
CA VAL A 822 -7.93 17.83 11.04
C VAL A 822 -7.57 16.71 10.10
N SER A 823 -7.89 15.48 10.51
CA SER A 823 -7.77 14.25 9.72
C SER A 823 -9.16 13.60 9.63
N PRO A 824 -10.01 14.06 8.70
CA PRO A 824 -11.40 13.60 8.63
C PRO A 824 -11.45 12.11 8.33
N PRO A 825 -12.14 11.32 9.18
CA PRO A 825 -12.15 9.88 8.99
C PRO A 825 -13.13 9.45 7.88
N PRO A 826 -12.70 8.61 6.93
CA PRO A 826 -13.62 7.74 6.22
C PRO A 826 -14.26 6.75 7.20
N THR A 827 -15.48 6.31 6.90
CA THR A 827 -16.20 5.30 7.67
C THR A 827 -16.74 4.22 6.75
N ALA A 828 -16.81 2.97 7.22
CA ALA A 828 -17.28 1.87 6.38
C ALA A 828 -17.89 0.72 7.17
N ALA A 829 -18.65 -0.13 6.47
CA ALA A 829 -19.13 -1.41 6.95
C ALA A 829 -18.62 -2.52 6.01
N GLN A 830 -18.03 -3.56 6.59
CA GLN A 830 -17.55 -4.76 5.88
C GLN A 830 -18.48 -5.93 6.21
N PHE A 831 -18.83 -6.70 5.19
CA PHE A 831 -19.58 -7.94 5.31
C PHE A 831 -18.78 -9.10 4.72
N ALA A 832 -18.82 -10.26 5.37
CA ALA A 832 -18.15 -11.48 4.92
C ALA A 832 -19.13 -12.66 4.94
N GLU A 833 -19.15 -13.44 3.86
CA GLU A 833 -19.84 -14.73 3.78
C GLU A 833 -18.77 -15.83 3.69
N VAL A 834 -18.86 -16.83 4.56
CA VAL A 834 -17.87 -17.90 4.66
C VAL A 834 -18.50 -19.28 4.63
N ALA A 835 -17.71 -20.28 4.21
CA ALA A 835 -17.96 -21.69 4.46
C ALA A 835 -16.83 -22.25 5.32
N VAL A 836 -17.16 -22.89 6.43
CA VAL A 836 -16.22 -23.52 7.37
C VAL A 836 -16.41 -25.04 7.32
N ASP A 837 -15.37 -25.77 6.99
CA ASP A 837 -15.35 -27.23 7.18
C ASP A 837 -14.87 -27.56 8.60
N THR A 838 -15.80 -27.97 9.47
CA THR A 838 -15.51 -28.26 10.88
C THR A 838 -14.66 -29.51 11.11
N ARG A 839 -14.38 -30.32 10.06
CA ARG A 839 -13.48 -31.49 10.14
C ARG A 839 -12.05 -31.16 9.77
N SER A 840 -11.84 -30.25 8.81
CA SER A 840 -10.51 -29.81 8.38
C SER A 840 -10.08 -28.50 9.04
N GLY A 841 -11.02 -27.70 9.56
CA GLY A 841 -10.77 -26.33 10.03
C GLY A 841 -10.64 -25.31 8.89
N GLU A 842 -10.79 -25.71 7.64
CA GLU A 842 -10.63 -24.84 6.48
C GLU A 842 -11.76 -23.81 6.41
N ILE A 843 -11.39 -22.55 6.22
CA ILE A 843 -12.29 -21.41 5.98
C ILE A 843 -12.19 -21.03 4.51
N THR A 844 -13.30 -21.11 3.79
CA THR A 844 -13.45 -20.53 2.45
C THR A 844 -14.27 -19.26 2.54
N VAL A 845 -13.70 -18.12 2.21
CA VAL A 845 -14.46 -16.87 2.08
C VAL A 845 -15.14 -16.87 0.71
N GLU A 846 -16.47 -16.88 0.69
CA GLU A 846 -17.28 -16.94 -0.53
C GLU A 846 -17.52 -15.54 -1.09
N ARG A 847 -17.73 -14.52 -0.21
CA ARG A 847 -18.00 -13.14 -0.60
C ARG A 847 -17.48 -12.14 0.43
N LEU A 848 -16.94 -11.02 -0.06
CA LEU A 848 -16.70 -9.81 0.71
C LEU A 848 -17.49 -8.65 0.09
N LEU A 849 -18.21 -7.90 0.90
CA LEU A 849 -18.87 -6.66 0.49
C LEU A 849 -18.41 -5.53 1.41
N MET A 850 -17.84 -4.47 0.84
CA MET A 850 -17.57 -3.24 1.56
C MET A 850 -18.51 -2.13 1.11
N VAL A 851 -19.15 -1.47 2.07
CA VAL A 851 -19.88 -0.22 1.86
C VAL A 851 -19.11 0.88 2.57
N VAL A 852 -18.65 1.89 1.82
CA VAL A 852 -17.67 2.86 2.32
C VAL A 852 -18.08 4.30 2.00
N ASP A 853 -17.94 5.16 3.02
CA ASP A 853 -17.96 6.61 2.92
C ASP A 853 -16.53 7.15 2.90
N CYS A 854 -16.07 7.58 1.75
CA CYS A 854 -14.82 8.30 1.56
C CYS A 854 -15.02 9.78 1.15
N GLY A 855 -16.14 10.38 1.56
CA GLY A 855 -16.55 11.69 1.06
C GLY A 855 -16.93 11.61 -0.42
N ARG A 856 -16.51 12.60 -1.20
CA ARG A 856 -16.66 12.55 -2.65
C ARG A 856 -15.71 11.51 -3.27
N VAL A 857 -16.27 10.61 -4.07
CA VAL A 857 -15.50 9.67 -4.88
C VAL A 857 -14.95 10.42 -6.10
N VAL A 858 -13.69 10.84 -6.05
CA VAL A 858 -13.09 11.66 -7.12
C VAL A 858 -12.97 10.89 -8.44
N ASN A 859 -12.60 9.60 -8.36
CA ASN A 859 -12.54 8.70 -9.51
C ASN A 859 -13.06 7.30 -9.12
N PRO A 860 -14.28 6.94 -9.51
CA PRO A 860 -14.86 5.63 -9.16
C PRO A 860 -14.03 4.43 -9.65
N LEU A 861 -13.37 4.54 -10.80
CA LEU A 861 -12.59 3.47 -11.41
C LEU A 861 -11.31 3.14 -10.60
N THR A 862 -10.60 4.17 -10.13
CA THR A 862 -9.41 3.97 -9.30
C THR A 862 -9.77 3.64 -7.85
N ALA A 863 -10.84 4.25 -7.32
CA ALA A 863 -11.29 4.03 -5.95
C ALA A 863 -11.73 2.58 -5.70
N ILE A 864 -12.52 1.98 -6.61
CA ILE A 864 -12.92 0.56 -6.46
C ILE A 864 -11.72 -0.36 -6.45
N GLY A 865 -10.71 -0.09 -7.29
CA GLY A 865 -9.47 -0.87 -7.31
C GLY A 865 -8.70 -0.80 -6.00
N GLN A 866 -8.72 0.36 -5.30
CA GLN A 866 -8.10 0.48 -3.97
C GLN A 866 -8.85 -0.36 -2.93
N VAL A 867 -10.18 -0.37 -2.95
CA VAL A 867 -10.98 -1.14 -1.99
C VAL A 867 -10.81 -2.65 -2.23
N GLU A 868 -10.94 -3.12 -3.47
CA GLU A 868 -10.74 -4.55 -3.82
C GLU A 868 -9.33 -5.02 -3.44
N GLY A 869 -8.30 -4.21 -3.73
CA GLY A 869 -6.91 -4.52 -3.40
C GLY A 869 -6.64 -4.56 -1.89
N GLY A 870 -7.28 -3.69 -1.12
CA GLY A 870 -7.18 -3.69 0.35
C GLY A 870 -7.86 -4.92 0.96
N MET A 871 -9.07 -5.25 0.52
CA MET A 871 -9.75 -6.48 0.95
C MET A 871 -8.94 -7.74 0.63
N ALA A 872 -8.29 -7.80 -0.55
CA ALA A 872 -7.43 -8.92 -0.91
C ALA A 872 -6.19 -9.07 0.01
N GLN A 873 -5.56 -7.95 0.39
CA GLN A 873 -4.46 -7.98 1.36
C GLN A 873 -4.91 -8.39 2.75
N ALA A 874 -6.04 -7.87 3.19
CA ALA A 874 -6.61 -8.20 4.49
C ALA A 874 -7.11 -9.65 4.56
N LEU A 875 -7.56 -10.23 3.44
CA LEU A 875 -7.89 -11.66 3.35
C LEU A 875 -6.67 -12.53 3.67
N GLY A 876 -5.50 -12.20 3.10
CA GLY A 876 -4.25 -12.89 3.40
C GLY A 876 -3.85 -12.75 4.88
N PHE A 877 -3.90 -11.55 5.44
CA PHE A 877 -3.67 -11.29 6.87
C PHE A 877 -4.60 -12.10 7.77
N THR A 878 -5.85 -12.26 7.35
CA THR A 878 -6.86 -13.00 8.12
C THR A 878 -6.63 -14.51 8.10
N LEU A 879 -6.19 -15.08 6.97
CA LEU A 879 -6.24 -16.53 6.77
C LEU A 879 -4.87 -17.23 6.63
N THR A 880 -3.86 -16.59 6.05
CA THR A 880 -2.68 -17.32 5.56
C THR A 880 -1.33 -16.65 5.79
N GLU A 881 -1.28 -15.33 5.95
CA GLU A 881 -0.01 -14.59 5.95
C GLU A 881 0.55 -14.44 7.36
N GLU A 882 1.70 -15.05 7.62
CA GLU A 882 2.45 -14.96 8.87
C GLU A 882 3.93 -15.19 8.59
N MET A 883 4.80 -14.26 8.99
CA MET A 883 6.24 -14.48 9.04
C MET A 883 6.56 -15.31 10.28
N ARG A 884 7.17 -16.48 10.10
CA ARG A 884 7.45 -17.45 11.16
C ARG A 884 8.93 -17.54 11.46
N PHE A 885 9.27 -17.63 12.73
CA PHE A 885 10.65 -17.67 13.21
C PHE A 885 10.87 -18.90 14.10
N ASP A 886 12.08 -19.42 14.09
CA ASP A 886 12.51 -20.41 15.09
C ASP A 886 12.95 -19.70 16.39
N LYS A 887 13.31 -20.48 17.41
CA LYS A 887 13.77 -19.94 18.72
C LYS A 887 15.11 -19.19 18.63
N GLN A 888 15.87 -19.40 17.58
CA GLN A 888 17.14 -18.73 17.30
C GLN A 888 16.96 -17.45 16.52
N GLY A 889 15.72 -17.14 16.06
CA GLY A 889 15.37 -15.95 15.30
C GLY A 889 15.56 -16.08 13.79
N HIS A 890 15.77 -17.31 13.27
CA HIS A 890 15.81 -17.53 11.82
C HIS A 890 14.42 -17.56 11.23
N GLN A 891 14.23 -16.89 10.10
CA GLN A 891 12.95 -16.87 9.41
C GLN A 891 12.72 -18.16 8.64
N LEU A 892 11.59 -18.84 8.90
CA LEU A 892 11.26 -20.15 8.34
C LEU A 892 10.60 -20.09 6.95
N ASN A 893 10.17 -18.91 6.52
CA ASN A 893 9.41 -18.74 5.28
C ASN A 893 9.74 -17.41 4.55
N PRO A 894 11.01 -17.22 4.10
CA PRO A 894 11.50 -15.96 3.53
C PRO A 894 11.30 -15.82 2.01
N ASP A 895 10.34 -16.54 1.41
CA ASP A 895 10.09 -16.53 -0.04
C ASP A 895 8.59 -16.72 -0.37
N PHE A 896 8.20 -16.58 -1.65
CA PHE A 896 6.82 -16.74 -2.10
C PHE A 896 6.35 -18.20 -2.23
N GLU A 897 7.21 -19.18 -2.13
CA GLU A 897 6.84 -20.59 -2.09
C GLU A 897 6.30 -20.97 -0.71
N THR A 898 6.94 -20.46 0.34
CA THR A 898 6.65 -20.79 1.74
C THR A 898 5.80 -19.73 2.46
N TYR A 899 5.83 -18.46 2.03
CA TYR A 899 4.96 -17.39 2.51
C TYR A 899 3.76 -17.22 1.58
N ARG A 900 2.60 -17.65 2.06
CA ARG A 900 1.42 -17.82 1.21
C ARG A 900 0.57 -16.55 1.12
N ILE A 901 0.67 -15.84 -0.03
CA ILE A 901 -0.29 -14.77 -0.38
C ILE A 901 -1.46 -15.35 -1.21
N PRO A 902 -2.71 -14.83 -1.05
CA PRO A 902 -3.85 -15.31 -1.82
C PRO A 902 -3.69 -15.09 -3.34
N ARG A 903 -4.06 -16.09 -4.13
CA ARG A 903 -3.95 -16.10 -5.60
C ARG A 903 -5.29 -15.89 -6.27
N ALA A 904 -5.30 -15.72 -7.61
CA ALA A 904 -6.50 -15.43 -8.38
C ALA A 904 -7.66 -16.41 -8.18
N GLN A 905 -7.38 -17.72 -8.02
CA GLN A 905 -8.40 -18.74 -7.77
C GLN A 905 -8.96 -18.73 -6.34
N GLU A 906 -8.20 -18.20 -5.39
CA GLU A 906 -8.56 -18.14 -3.96
C GLU A 906 -9.36 -16.86 -3.60
N MET A 907 -9.42 -15.89 -4.54
CA MET A 907 -10.16 -14.65 -4.29
C MET A 907 -11.67 -14.91 -4.23
N PRO A 908 -12.35 -14.41 -3.19
CA PRO A 908 -13.81 -14.43 -3.12
C PRO A 908 -14.44 -13.52 -4.16
N LEU A 909 -15.75 -13.49 -4.21
CA LEU A 909 -16.46 -12.34 -4.79
C LEU A 909 -16.19 -11.11 -3.95
N MET A 910 -15.78 -10.01 -4.57
CA MET A 910 -15.59 -8.72 -3.90
C MET A 910 -16.51 -7.69 -4.53
N ASP A 911 -17.39 -7.13 -3.73
CA ASP A 911 -18.33 -6.08 -4.13
C ASP A 911 -18.02 -4.81 -3.33
N VAL A 912 -18.15 -3.64 -3.99
CA VAL A 912 -17.90 -2.33 -3.38
C VAL A 912 -19.07 -1.40 -3.67
N ILE A 913 -19.56 -0.73 -2.63
CA ILE A 913 -20.58 0.32 -2.71
C ILE A 913 -20.05 1.56 -2.01
N PHE A 914 -20.09 2.69 -2.71
CA PHE A 914 -19.73 4.00 -2.15
C PHE A 914 -20.97 4.75 -1.70
N VAL A 915 -20.88 5.42 -0.55
CA VAL A 915 -21.89 6.36 -0.06
C VAL A 915 -21.19 7.71 0.10
N GLN A 916 -21.57 8.69 -0.73
CA GLN A 916 -20.91 10.00 -0.69
C GLN A 916 -21.43 10.85 0.48
N THR A 917 -20.50 11.56 1.13
CA THR A 917 -20.74 12.67 2.05
C THR A 917 -19.94 13.88 1.58
N ASP A 918 -20.28 15.08 2.04
CA ASP A 918 -19.53 16.29 1.75
C ASP A 918 -18.65 16.64 2.97
N GLU A 919 -17.36 16.37 2.89
CA GLU A 919 -16.42 16.71 3.96
C GLU A 919 -15.98 18.18 3.84
N PRO A 920 -16.33 19.05 4.80
CA PRO A 920 -16.05 20.48 4.67
C PRO A 920 -14.59 20.86 4.51
N SER A 921 -13.70 20.06 5.11
CA SER A 921 -12.25 20.31 5.07
C SER A 921 -11.57 19.72 3.83
N GLY A 922 -12.26 18.82 3.10
CA GLY A 922 -11.71 18.10 1.96
C GLY A 922 -11.83 18.82 0.61
N PRO A 923 -10.87 18.60 -0.31
CA PRO A 923 -11.02 19.11 -1.66
C PRO A 923 -12.23 18.45 -2.34
N PHE A 924 -13.20 19.29 -2.77
CA PHE A 924 -14.49 18.84 -3.33
C PHE A 924 -15.32 17.93 -2.41
N GLY A 925 -15.07 17.94 -1.10
CA GLY A 925 -15.76 17.07 -0.14
C GLY A 925 -15.16 15.67 0.01
N ALA A 926 -13.96 15.41 -0.53
CA ALA A 926 -13.31 14.12 -0.49
C ALA A 926 -12.60 13.83 0.84
N LYS A 927 -12.60 12.56 1.23
CA LYS A 927 -11.77 11.95 2.29
C LYS A 927 -10.86 10.90 1.68
N SER A 928 -10.17 10.12 2.50
CA SER A 928 -9.35 9.00 2.06
C SER A 928 -10.14 7.71 1.81
N VAL A 929 -9.51 6.72 1.13
CA VAL A 929 -10.08 5.38 0.94
C VAL A 929 -9.01 4.27 0.97
N ALA A 930 -7.73 4.64 0.88
CA ALA A 930 -6.68 3.66 0.57
C ALA A 930 -6.38 2.67 1.72
N GLU A 931 -6.56 3.05 2.98
CA GLU A 931 -6.22 2.20 4.14
C GLU A 931 -7.43 1.58 4.82
N ILE A 932 -8.55 2.30 4.95
CA ILE A 932 -9.78 1.80 5.61
C ILE A 932 -10.25 0.45 5.02
N CYS A 933 -9.97 0.20 3.74
CA CYS A 933 -10.35 -1.03 3.06
C CYS A 933 -9.63 -2.29 3.57
N THR A 934 -8.63 -2.15 4.45
CA THR A 934 -7.97 -3.28 5.11
C THR A 934 -8.57 -3.60 6.49
N ASP A 935 -9.21 -2.64 7.14
CA ASP A 935 -9.47 -2.67 8.58
C ASP A 935 -10.59 -3.64 8.98
N GLY A 936 -11.58 -3.88 8.10
CA GLY A 936 -12.81 -4.60 8.45
C GLY A 936 -12.87 -6.07 8.07
N VAL A 937 -11.97 -6.58 7.22
CA VAL A 937 -12.08 -7.96 6.70
C VAL A 937 -11.89 -8.99 7.82
N ALA A 938 -10.87 -8.85 8.64
CA ALA A 938 -10.57 -9.80 9.71
C ALA A 938 -11.72 -9.93 10.74
N PRO A 939 -12.26 -8.82 11.30
CA PRO A 939 -13.35 -8.95 12.26
C PRO A 939 -14.67 -9.41 11.61
N ALA A 940 -14.96 -9.05 10.35
CA ALA A 940 -16.13 -9.54 9.63
C ALA A 940 -16.05 -11.06 9.37
N VAL A 941 -14.87 -11.57 9.01
CA VAL A 941 -14.62 -13.02 8.87
C VAL A 941 -14.72 -13.71 10.21
N ALA A 942 -14.17 -13.14 11.30
CA ALA A 942 -14.30 -13.72 12.65
C ALA A 942 -15.77 -13.83 13.08
N SER A 943 -16.60 -12.78 12.87
CA SER A 943 -18.04 -12.83 13.12
C SER A 943 -18.76 -13.86 12.23
N ALA A 944 -18.34 -14.03 10.96
CA ALA A 944 -18.90 -15.04 10.06
C ALA A 944 -18.52 -16.48 10.47
N VAL A 945 -17.29 -16.70 10.92
CA VAL A 945 -16.85 -18.00 11.48
C VAL A 945 -17.63 -18.35 12.75
N HIS A 946 -17.89 -17.36 13.60
CA HIS A 946 -18.72 -17.56 14.77
C HIS A 946 -20.16 -17.95 14.39
N ASP A 947 -20.78 -17.26 13.42
CA ASP A 947 -22.12 -17.62 12.90
C ASP A 947 -22.17 -19.03 12.31
N ALA A 948 -21.07 -19.47 11.64
CA ALA A 948 -20.97 -20.81 11.06
C ALA A 948 -20.70 -21.91 12.09
N ALA A 949 -19.80 -21.68 13.04
CA ALA A 949 -19.17 -22.74 13.83
C ALA A 949 -19.24 -22.51 15.37
N GLY A 950 -19.70 -21.34 15.82
CA GLY A 950 -19.85 -21.02 17.24
C GLY A 950 -18.55 -20.75 17.99
N VAL A 951 -17.45 -20.43 17.27
CA VAL A 951 -16.14 -20.14 17.88
C VAL A 951 -15.66 -18.74 17.52
N TRP A 952 -15.08 -18.03 18.47
CA TRP A 952 -14.49 -16.69 18.26
C TRP A 952 -13.01 -16.80 17.95
N MET A 953 -12.59 -16.23 16.82
CA MET A 953 -11.19 -16.09 16.42
C MET A 953 -10.59 -14.88 17.11
N ARG A 954 -9.59 -15.08 17.99
CA ARG A 954 -8.89 -14.01 18.70
C ARG A 954 -7.42 -13.88 18.30
N ASP A 955 -6.90 -14.91 17.62
CA ASP A 955 -5.53 -14.96 17.09
C ASP A 955 -5.55 -15.10 15.58
N LEU A 956 -4.81 -14.26 14.87
CA LEU A 956 -4.64 -14.31 13.42
C LEU A 956 -3.25 -14.83 13.05
N PRO A 957 -3.10 -15.42 11.86
CA PRO A 957 -4.13 -15.78 10.89
C PRO A 957 -5.00 -16.95 11.38
N ALA A 958 -6.23 -17.02 10.87
CA ALA A 958 -7.20 -18.09 11.17
C ALA A 958 -6.85 -19.37 10.41
N THR A 959 -5.72 -19.99 10.73
CA THR A 959 -5.28 -21.23 10.06
C THR A 959 -6.21 -22.41 10.40
N PRO A 960 -6.29 -23.44 9.56
CA PRO A 960 -7.08 -24.64 9.83
C PRO A 960 -6.77 -25.26 11.20
N GLU A 961 -5.51 -25.29 11.62
CA GLU A 961 -5.08 -25.83 12.91
C GLU A 961 -5.64 -25.01 14.08
N ARG A 962 -5.61 -23.68 14.00
CA ARG A 962 -6.18 -22.77 15.02
C ARG A 962 -7.70 -22.93 15.10
N VAL A 963 -8.38 -23.08 13.96
CA VAL A 963 -9.83 -23.33 13.91
C VAL A 963 -10.19 -24.70 14.53
N LEU A 964 -9.49 -25.77 14.18
CA LEU A 964 -9.69 -27.11 14.76
C LEU A 964 -9.47 -27.12 16.27
N PHE A 965 -8.44 -26.40 16.74
CA PHE A 965 -8.19 -26.24 18.17
C PHE A 965 -9.40 -25.59 18.89
N LEU A 966 -9.91 -24.47 18.36
CA LEU A 966 -11.08 -23.77 18.91
C LEU A 966 -12.34 -24.63 18.89
N LEU A 967 -12.51 -25.50 17.90
CA LEU A 967 -13.59 -26.47 17.79
C LEU A 967 -13.45 -27.65 18.76
N GLY A 968 -12.33 -27.78 19.48
CA GLY A 968 -12.03 -28.92 20.36
C GLY A 968 -11.79 -30.23 19.64
N SER A 969 -11.46 -30.19 18.35
CA SER A 969 -11.39 -31.38 17.49
C SER A 969 -10.07 -32.15 17.60
N ASP A 970 -8.98 -31.55 18.13
CA ASP A 970 -7.71 -32.23 18.42
C ASP A 970 -6.95 -31.60 19.61
N PRO A 971 -6.99 -32.25 20.80
CA PRO A 971 -6.27 -31.77 21.99
C PRO A 971 -4.74 -31.89 21.89
N ARG A 972 -4.21 -32.50 20.82
CA ARG A 972 -2.76 -32.72 20.63
C ARG A 972 -2.08 -31.65 19.80
N LEU A 973 -2.85 -30.76 19.14
CA LEU A 973 -2.28 -29.66 18.39
C LEU A 973 -1.62 -28.66 19.36
N PRO A 974 -0.31 -28.40 19.24
CA PRO A 974 0.34 -27.42 20.07
C PRO A 974 -0.27 -26.05 19.79
N VAL A 975 -0.80 -25.40 20.80
CA VAL A 975 -1.19 -24.01 20.75
C VAL A 975 0.09 -23.19 20.79
N PRO A 976 0.47 -22.48 19.75
CA PRO A 976 1.74 -21.78 19.76
C PRO A 976 1.86 -20.70 20.85
N TYR A 977 0.75 -20.22 21.43
CA TYR A 977 0.77 -19.07 22.31
C TYR A 977 -0.27 -19.09 23.46
N LEU A 978 -1.00 -20.16 23.70
CA LEU A 978 -1.82 -20.26 24.90
C LEU A 978 -0.99 -20.80 26.05
N ASN A 979 -0.22 -19.93 26.69
CA ASN A 979 0.26 -20.21 28.02
C ASN A 979 -0.94 -20.35 28.96
N LYS A 980 -1.07 -21.52 29.57
CA LYS A 980 -1.99 -21.72 30.67
C LYS A 980 -1.64 -20.69 31.74
N SER A 981 -2.49 -19.69 31.92
CA SER A 981 -2.51 -18.92 33.16
C SER A 981 -3.23 -19.80 34.21
N GLU A 982 -2.49 -20.43 35.09
CA GLU A 982 -2.87 -20.63 36.48
C GLU A 982 -2.45 -19.41 37.28
#